data_1c38538e376b013fa4baeace4c47ad0f
#
_entry.id   1c38538e376b013fa4baeace4c47ad0f
#
_cell.length_a   1.000
_cell.length_b   1.000
_cell.length_c   1.000
_cell.angle_alpha   90.00
_cell.angle_beta   90.00
_cell.angle_gamma   90.00
#
_symmetry.space_group_name_H-M   'P 1'
#
loop_
_entity.id
_entity.type
_entity.pdbx_description
1 polymer ?
#
loop_
_entity_poly.entity_id
_entity_poly.type
_entity_poly.pdbx_seq_one_letter_code
_entity_poly.pdbx_strand_id
1 'polypeptide(L)'
;MRIFYLLIFLNTLVLSVLAQKNTRGKVVDQDENPIPFVKVQEPETGNVCYTNDQGEFVLNYFESDSKLTFTTSGYDTLRLALPYDKYTTVFMSAKENTNPYHMGFMVGFLDFKNKNKNKNLENMTYFLGESDINRQLQMLPGIEQGTEGYSNLFVRGGEVDQNLMLYNGTPIYNSNHIFGLSSVFHQRSIANTGISRGMSSAKYGGRLSSTISLESSKTGSYSGVKGELEITPINAGIYIESIKKDLSYFTLSARRSWIDLLIPAESRQQSVNANIYDYQIGYGKYLKNGDKLDFSFMNTRDLYFVSLQTTDTANGNIPITYGITQKWYNVLASVNYTEQVTSQLKRVHSIHYSSYKNKNDYSQETYDFNLLENPLVEEKLQRGIRDIGLKTDWEYAFSNEHHLSFGWQNTFRQFLLGANNLISKNYPNQSDIDTIVGNPNYQTSIESSFYGEDKYFFSKDVTLDAGLRATIYSFDGYTKLVAEPRFHLTYFLQNNDVFKAAYNRHNQFVNQLNLGRSGSPDNIWVPATGEILPQNSDILEIGYERKLGRQFSGTVNAYYKNMQNLSAVSNLNDASNPEKDWKSSVVQGSGKSYGLEFMFQKSKGDFTGWVSYAYSKSVRTFPDLYANEFLFTFDRPHMLKVYGNYTNEYSIWNFSFNYLVGSGQLFTLPIGKFRDINGQLQLEYNTLNNYRSPLYQRLDISAGRKNINSS
;
A
#
# COMPACT_ATOMS: atom_id res chain seq x y z
N MET A 1 19.65 7.52 -26.31
CA MET A 1 20.29 8.78 -25.89
C MET A 1 19.68 10.03 -26.52
N ARG A 2 19.50 10.14 -27.86
CA ARG A 2 18.91 11.34 -28.50
C ARG A 2 17.45 11.65 -28.09
N ILE A 3 16.61 10.65 -27.82
CA ILE A 3 15.24 10.83 -27.36
C ILE A 3 15.19 11.31 -25.89
N PHE A 4 16.17 10.92 -25.08
CA PHE A 4 16.30 11.37 -23.68
C PHE A 4 16.61 12.87 -23.58
N TYR A 5 17.45 13.38 -24.45
CA TYR A 5 17.75 14.82 -24.53
C TYR A 5 16.58 15.64 -25.07
N LEU A 6 15.76 15.07 -25.96
CA LEU A 6 14.56 15.73 -26.47
C LEU A 6 13.50 15.90 -25.40
N LEU A 7 13.33 14.91 -24.52
CA LEU A 7 12.41 14.96 -23.38
C LEU A 7 12.87 15.94 -22.28
N ILE A 8 14.19 16.07 -22.07
CA ILE A 8 14.74 17.09 -21.16
C ILE A 8 14.56 18.49 -21.76
N PHE A 9 14.75 18.65 -23.06
CA PHE A 9 14.65 19.96 -23.75
C PHE A 9 13.21 20.48 -23.81
N LEU A 10 12.18 19.61 -23.87
CA LEU A 10 10.77 20.01 -23.79
C LEU A 10 10.38 20.53 -22.39
N ASN A 11 11.10 20.14 -21.34
CA ASN A 11 10.82 20.59 -19.96
C ASN A 11 11.54 21.89 -19.56
N THR A 12 12.50 22.38 -20.35
CA THR A 12 13.28 23.59 -20.01
C THR A 12 12.76 24.89 -20.63
N LEU A 13 11.67 24.84 -21.39
CA LEU A 13 11.23 25.96 -22.24
C LEU A 13 10.20 26.89 -21.63
N VAL A 14 9.95 26.85 -20.30
CA VAL A 14 9.13 27.89 -19.63
C VAL A 14 9.75 28.25 -18.29
N LEU A 15 10.78 29.05 -18.28
CA LEU A 15 11.24 29.80 -17.11
C LEU A 15 11.24 31.30 -17.44
N SER A 16 10.07 31.91 -17.34
CA SER A 16 9.96 33.34 -17.09
C SER A 16 8.89 33.54 -16.00
N VAL A 17 9.32 33.49 -14.75
CA VAL A 17 8.46 33.81 -13.60
C VAL A 17 8.63 35.28 -13.27
N LEU A 18 7.66 36.07 -13.71
CA LEU A 18 7.33 37.34 -13.05
C LEU A 18 6.74 36.98 -11.70
N ALA A 19 7.19 37.61 -10.61
CA ALA A 19 6.67 37.45 -9.28
C ALA A 19 5.19 37.93 -9.24
N GLN A 20 4.26 37.03 -9.55
CA GLN A 20 2.82 37.30 -9.47
C GLN A 20 2.38 37.17 -8.00
N LYS A 21 1.60 38.14 -7.53
CA LYS A 21 0.91 38.06 -6.24
C LYS A 21 -0.17 36.98 -6.34
N ASN A 22 -0.27 36.10 -5.37
CA ASN A 22 -1.30 35.06 -5.33
C ASN A 22 -2.01 35.01 -3.97
N THR A 23 -3.25 34.52 -3.98
CA THR A 23 -3.95 34.07 -2.78
C THR A 23 -4.19 32.59 -2.87
N ARG A 24 -4.07 31.91 -1.75
CA ARG A 24 -4.16 30.46 -1.68
C ARG A 24 -4.90 30.00 -0.43
N GLY A 25 -5.52 28.86 -0.53
CA GLY A 25 -6.25 28.31 0.61
C GLY A 25 -6.87 26.96 0.33
N LYS A 26 -7.71 26.56 1.24
CA LYS A 26 -8.48 25.33 1.17
C LYS A 26 -9.95 25.63 1.44
N VAL A 27 -10.82 25.07 0.62
CA VAL A 27 -12.27 25.14 0.84
C VAL A 27 -12.73 23.83 1.46
N VAL A 28 -13.48 23.95 2.55
CA VAL A 28 -14.01 22.82 3.32
C VAL A 28 -15.47 23.04 3.68
N ASP A 29 -16.19 21.95 3.99
CA ASP A 29 -17.53 22.05 4.56
C ASP A 29 -17.48 22.31 6.08
N GLN A 30 -18.65 22.39 6.72
CA GLN A 30 -18.77 22.60 8.18
C GLN A 30 -18.19 21.44 9.03
N ASP A 31 -17.95 20.29 8.41
CA ASP A 31 -17.34 19.12 9.01
C ASP A 31 -15.83 19.00 8.69
N GLU A 32 -15.21 20.08 8.16
CA GLU A 32 -13.82 20.16 7.69
C GLU A 32 -13.48 19.22 6.52
N ASN A 33 -14.45 18.62 5.83
CA ASN A 33 -14.17 17.84 4.63
C ASN A 33 -13.78 18.79 3.48
N PRO A 34 -12.76 18.45 2.68
CA PRO A 34 -12.40 19.22 1.51
C PRO A 34 -13.55 19.25 0.49
N ILE A 35 -13.78 20.40 -0.10
CA ILE A 35 -14.74 20.56 -1.19
C ILE A 35 -13.95 20.77 -2.48
N PRO A 36 -13.83 19.75 -3.34
CA PRO A 36 -13.18 19.90 -4.63
C PRO A 36 -14.06 20.63 -5.63
N PHE A 37 -13.42 21.15 -6.69
CA PHE A 37 -14.06 21.80 -7.82
C PHE A 37 -14.93 23.00 -7.45
N VAL A 38 -14.64 23.66 -6.32
CA VAL A 38 -15.22 24.96 -6.00
C VAL A 38 -14.63 25.99 -6.95
N LYS A 39 -15.50 26.66 -7.73
CA LYS A 39 -15.09 27.81 -8.54
C LYS A 39 -14.78 28.96 -7.60
N VAL A 40 -13.54 29.41 -7.59
CA VAL A 40 -13.07 30.61 -6.87
C VAL A 40 -12.85 31.67 -7.92
N GLN A 41 -13.64 32.73 -7.86
CA GLN A 41 -13.66 33.82 -8.85
C GLN A 41 -13.46 35.17 -8.20
N GLU A 42 -12.58 35.95 -8.77
CA GLU A 42 -12.46 37.38 -8.52
C GLU A 42 -13.38 38.14 -9.49
N PRO A 43 -14.49 38.72 -9.01
CA PRO A 43 -15.51 39.31 -9.92
C PRO A 43 -14.99 40.51 -10.71
N GLU A 44 -14.05 41.27 -10.17
CA GLU A 44 -13.55 42.52 -10.75
C GLU A 44 -12.60 42.32 -11.92
N THR A 45 -11.72 41.34 -11.83
CA THR A 45 -10.76 40.99 -12.90
C THR A 45 -11.23 39.81 -13.76
N GLY A 46 -12.22 39.06 -13.31
CA GLY A 46 -12.70 37.87 -13.98
C GLY A 46 -11.79 36.64 -13.79
N ASN A 47 -10.71 36.74 -13.00
CA ASN A 47 -9.81 35.60 -12.72
C ASN A 47 -10.58 34.50 -12.01
N VAL A 48 -10.32 33.27 -12.44
CA VAL A 48 -11.00 32.05 -11.94
C VAL A 48 -9.97 30.97 -11.66
N CYS A 49 -10.14 30.26 -10.55
CA CYS A 49 -9.52 28.95 -10.33
C CYS A 49 -10.53 27.98 -9.73
N TYR A 50 -10.17 26.71 -9.68
CA TYR A 50 -10.98 25.66 -9.07
C TYR A 50 -10.18 24.96 -7.97
N THR A 51 -10.89 24.55 -6.91
CA THR A 51 -10.25 23.70 -5.90
C THR A 51 -9.93 22.31 -6.47
N ASN A 52 -8.78 21.77 -6.09
CA ASN A 52 -8.40 20.40 -6.41
C ASN A 52 -9.16 19.39 -5.52
N ASP A 53 -8.87 18.10 -5.67
CA ASP A 53 -9.48 17.02 -4.87
C ASP A 53 -9.24 17.17 -3.35
N GLN A 54 -8.23 17.94 -2.95
CA GLN A 54 -7.94 18.26 -1.55
C GLN A 54 -8.71 19.51 -1.07
N GLY A 55 -9.53 20.12 -1.93
CA GLY A 55 -10.16 21.39 -1.68
C GLY A 55 -9.22 22.59 -1.75
N GLU A 56 -7.97 22.42 -2.18
CA GLU A 56 -6.97 23.48 -2.23
C GLU A 56 -7.11 24.30 -3.52
N PHE A 57 -6.87 25.62 -3.41
CA PHE A 57 -6.87 26.54 -4.54
C PHE A 57 -5.70 27.51 -4.47
N VAL A 58 -5.27 27.98 -5.63
CA VAL A 58 -4.34 29.09 -5.78
C VAL A 58 -4.91 29.99 -6.87
N LEU A 59 -5.23 31.24 -6.54
CA LEU A 59 -5.65 32.26 -7.49
C LEU A 59 -4.47 33.22 -7.72
N ASN A 60 -3.92 33.21 -8.91
CA ASN A 60 -2.84 34.08 -9.32
C ASN A 60 -3.39 35.44 -9.71
N TYR A 61 -2.74 36.50 -9.24
CA TYR A 61 -3.08 37.89 -9.48
C TYR A 61 -4.44 38.32 -8.89
N PHE A 62 -4.34 39.06 -7.84
CA PHE A 62 -5.46 39.48 -7.02
C PHE A 62 -5.23 40.90 -6.51
N GLU A 63 -6.21 41.77 -6.60
CA GLU A 63 -6.17 43.10 -6.04
C GLU A 63 -6.50 43.06 -4.53
N SER A 64 -5.79 43.86 -3.72
CA SER A 64 -5.75 43.73 -2.26
C SER A 64 -7.08 43.84 -1.54
N ASP A 65 -8.10 44.38 -2.17
CA ASP A 65 -9.42 44.65 -1.56
C ASP A 65 -10.59 43.93 -2.25
N SER A 66 -10.30 43.07 -3.25
CA SER A 66 -11.36 42.32 -3.95
C SER A 66 -11.93 41.21 -3.07
N LYS A 67 -13.27 41.02 -3.20
CA LYS A 67 -13.95 39.88 -2.57
C LYS A 67 -14.00 38.73 -3.54
N LEU A 68 -13.42 37.61 -3.14
CA LEU A 68 -13.52 36.36 -3.89
C LEU A 68 -14.89 35.72 -3.72
N THR A 69 -15.42 35.17 -4.81
CA THR A 69 -16.69 34.46 -4.83
C THR A 69 -16.39 32.96 -4.95
N PHE A 70 -16.89 32.20 -4.01
CA PHE A 70 -16.79 30.73 -3.97
C PHE A 70 -18.14 30.15 -4.36
N THR A 71 -18.17 29.37 -5.44
CA THR A 71 -19.40 28.75 -5.96
C THR A 71 -19.17 27.29 -6.30
N THR A 72 -20.09 26.45 -5.86
CA THR A 72 -20.17 25.04 -6.27
C THR A 72 -21.58 24.53 -6.08
N SER A 73 -21.94 23.46 -6.75
CA SER A 73 -23.27 22.84 -6.61
C SER A 73 -23.43 22.29 -5.19
N GLY A 74 -24.62 22.45 -4.63
CA GLY A 74 -24.95 21.92 -3.30
C GLY A 74 -24.49 22.78 -2.11
N TYR A 75 -23.79 23.90 -2.33
CA TYR A 75 -23.34 24.81 -1.29
C TYR A 75 -23.84 26.24 -1.55
N ASP A 76 -23.98 27.01 -0.48
CA ASP A 76 -24.29 28.42 -0.59
C ASP A 76 -23.11 29.18 -1.20
N THR A 77 -23.42 30.12 -2.10
CA THR A 77 -22.40 31.00 -2.66
C THR A 77 -21.81 31.87 -1.55
N LEU A 78 -20.49 31.75 -1.35
CA LEU A 78 -19.78 32.53 -0.35
C LEU A 78 -18.98 33.64 -1.01
N ARG A 79 -19.04 34.86 -0.44
CA ARG A 79 -18.19 35.99 -0.85
C ARG A 79 -17.34 36.43 0.33
N LEU A 80 -16.00 36.35 0.18
CA LEU A 80 -15.06 36.62 1.25
C LEU A 80 -13.84 37.37 0.75
N ALA A 81 -13.40 38.39 1.49
CA ALA A 81 -12.12 39.05 1.27
C ALA A 81 -11.02 38.14 1.93
N LEU A 82 -10.01 37.76 1.19
CA LEU A 82 -8.90 36.95 1.70
C LEU A 82 -7.63 37.79 1.81
N PRO A 83 -6.80 37.54 2.82
CA PRO A 83 -5.52 38.20 2.96
C PRO A 83 -4.53 37.73 1.90
N TYR A 84 -3.67 38.62 1.44
CA TYR A 84 -2.55 38.35 0.56
C TYR A 84 -1.53 37.41 1.20
N ASP A 85 -0.90 36.58 0.36
CA ASP A 85 0.23 35.71 0.71
C ASP A 85 0.01 34.83 1.95
N LYS A 86 -1.23 34.65 2.36
CA LYS A 86 -1.62 33.77 3.47
C LYS A 86 -2.45 32.61 2.97
N TYR A 87 -2.20 31.46 3.54
CA TYR A 87 -3.06 30.29 3.34
C TYR A 87 -4.31 30.44 4.20
N THR A 88 -5.49 30.35 3.59
CA THR A 88 -6.75 30.55 4.29
C THR A 88 -7.66 29.34 4.12
N THR A 89 -8.22 28.86 5.23
CA THR A 89 -9.28 27.84 5.18
C THR A 89 -10.63 28.54 5.07
N VAL A 90 -11.37 28.20 4.02
CA VAL A 90 -12.70 28.76 3.70
C VAL A 90 -13.75 27.70 4.00
N PHE A 91 -14.72 28.02 4.84
CA PHE A 91 -15.84 27.15 5.18
C PHE A 91 -17.06 27.50 4.36
N MET A 92 -17.62 26.52 3.62
CA MET A 92 -18.87 26.69 2.89
C MET A 92 -20.00 25.90 3.57
N SER A 93 -21.17 26.51 3.64
CA SER A 93 -22.40 25.90 4.17
C SER A 93 -23.14 25.16 3.07
N ALA A 94 -23.60 23.94 3.34
CA ALA A 94 -24.49 23.23 2.44
C ALA A 94 -25.84 23.93 2.35
N LYS A 95 -26.41 24.03 1.15
CA LYS A 95 -27.79 24.53 0.95
C LYS A 95 -28.79 23.63 1.64
N GLU A 96 -29.80 24.20 2.28
CA GLU A 96 -30.94 23.45 2.77
C GLU A 96 -31.60 22.68 1.60
N ASN A 97 -31.84 21.39 1.78
CA ASN A 97 -32.40 20.46 0.78
C ASN A 97 -31.53 20.12 -0.45
N THR A 98 -30.24 20.45 -0.47
CA THR A 98 -29.30 19.91 -1.48
C THR A 98 -28.34 18.95 -0.83
N ASN A 99 -27.98 17.88 -1.55
CA ASN A 99 -26.93 16.98 -1.11
C ASN A 99 -25.57 17.64 -1.37
N PRO A 100 -24.87 18.16 -0.34
CA PRO A 100 -23.60 18.87 -0.51
C PRO A 100 -22.47 17.98 -1.03
N TYR A 101 -22.72 16.68 -1.17
CA TYR A 101 -21.74 15.68 -1.55
C TYR A 101 -21.60 15.45 -3.06
N HIS A 102 -22.28 16.25 -3.89
CA HIS A 102 -22.19 16.13 -5.35
C HIS A 102 -20.77 16.32 -5.93
N MET A 103 -19.84 16.89 -5.17
CA MET A 103 -18.51 17.22 -5.70
C MET A 103 -17.32 16.65 -4.92
N GLY A 104 -17.51 15.99 -3.78
CA GLY A 104 -16.43 15.56 -2.89
C GLY A 104 -16.09 14.08 -2.94
N PHE A 105 -16.74 13.29 -3.77
CA PHE A 105 -16.48 11.85 -3.83
C PHE A 105 -15.51 11.51 -4.95
N MET A 106 -14.28 11.22 -4.60
CA MET A 106 -13.44 10.39 -5.44
C MET A 106 -14.09 9.02 -5.53
N VAL A 107 -14.65 8.72 -6.70
CA VAL A 107 -15.27 7.44 -7.02
C VAL A 107 -14.22 6.35 -6.77
N GLY A 108 -14.52 5.45 -5.87
CA GLY A 108 -13.69 4.27 -5.61
C GLY A 108 -12.63 4.39 -4.51
N PHE A 109 -12.35 5.57 -3.98
CA PHE A 109 -11.53 5.70 -2.78
C PHE A 109 -12.39 5.69 -1.52
N LEU A 110 -12.15 4.75 -0.62
CA LEU A 110 -12.48 4.94 0.79
C LEU A 110 -11.46 5.96 1.31
N ASP A 111 -11.80 7.24 1.16
CA ASP A 111 -10.93 8.32 1.61
C ASP A 111 -11.10 8.49 3.12
N PHE A 112 -10.10 8.05 3.88
CA PHE A 112 -10.00 8.32 5.31
C PHE A 112 -9.38 9.70 5.61
N LYS A 113 -9.39 10.64 4.65
CA LYS A 113 -8.85 12.00 4.80
C LYS A 113 -9.59 12.87 5.82
N ASN A 114 -10.74 12.43 6.30
CA ASN A 114 -11.46 13.15 7.34
C ASN A 114 -10.71 13.00 8.67
N LYS A 115 -10.29 14.10 9.29
CA LYS A 115 -9.67 14.12 10.63
C LYS A 115 -10.42 13.28 11.66
N ASN A 116 -11.76 13.25 11.59
CA ASN A 116 -12.58 12.44 12.48
C ASN A 116 -12.59 10.96 12.13
N LYS A 117 -12.41 10.59 10.84
CA LYS A 117 -12.29 9.19 10.42
C LYS A 117 -10.89 8.63 10.73
N ASN A 118 -9.84 9.42 10.56
CA ASN A 118 -8.49 9.02 10.97
C ASN A 118 -8.38 8.82 12.50
N LYS A 119 -9.00 9.67 13.31
CA LYS A 119 -9.08 9.46 14.77
C LYS A 119 -9.71 8.12 15.15
N ASN A 120 -10.71 7.65 14.40
CA ASN A 120 -11.31 6.34 14.64
C ASN A 120 -10.34 5.20 14.31
N LEU A 121 -9.56 5.31 13.23
CA LEU A 121 -8.54 4.33 12.90
C LEU A 121 -7.35 4.37 13.88
N GLU A 122 -6.90 5.55 14.28
CA GLU A 122 -5.81 5.72 15.26
C GLU A 122 -6.10 5.06 16.62
N ASN A 123 -7.36 4.95 17.02
CA ASN A 123 -7.76 4.30 18.25
C ASN A 123 -7.91 2.78 18.15
N MET A 124 -7.76 2.20 16.95
CA MET A 124 -7.74 0.75 16.79
C MET A 124 -6.41 0.20 17.24
N THR A 125 -6.43 -0.54 18.32
CA THR A 125 -5.27 -1.28 18.81
C THR A 125 -5.44 -2.77 18.54
N TYR A 126 -4.33 -3.44 18.32
CA TYR A 126 -4.29 -4.86 18.01
C TYR A 126 -3.34 -5.62 18.94
N PHE A 127 -2.53 -6.49 18.38
CA PHE A 127 -1.63 -7.34 19.12
C PHE A 127 -0.72 -6.53 20.03
N LEU A 128 -0.79 -6.78 21.35
CA LEU A 128 0.01 -6.14 22.39
C LEU A 128 -0.07 -4.61 22.43
N GLY A 129 -1.23 -4.06 22.05
CA GLY A 129 -1.47 -2.61 22.14
C GLY A 129 -0.91 -1.78 21.01
N GLU A 130 -0.30 -2.40 20.01
CA GLU A 130 0.23 -1.70 18.83
C GLU A 130 -0.88 -1.28 17.87
N SER A 131 -0.80 -0.05 17.36
CA SER A 131 -1.66 0.42 16.26
C SER A 131 -0.99 0.12 14.92
N ASP A 132 -1.70 -0.58 14.01
CA ASP A 132 -1.15 -1.08 12.75
C ASP A 132 -2.07 -0.79 11.57
N ILE A 133 -1.54 -0.09 10.55
CA ILE A 133 -2.32 0.34 9.40
C ILE A 133 -2.82 -0.83 8.54
N ASN A 134 -1.98 -1.87 8.33
CA ASN A 134 -2.40 -3.01 7.53
C ASN A 134 -3.54 -3.77 8.21
N ARG A 135 -3.48 -3.92 9.53
CA ARG A 135 -4.57 -4.56 10.31
C ARG A 135 -5.84 -3.72 10.33
N GLN A 136 -5.72 -2.38 10.35
CA GLN A 136 -6.85 -1.48 10.21
C GLN A 136 -7.53 -1.65 8.85
N LEU A 137 -6.76 -1.75 7.77
CA LEU A 137 -7.27 -2.01 6.43
C LEU A 137 -7.96 -3.39 6.33
N GLN A 138 -7.48 -4.39 7.05
CA GLN A 138 -8.13 -5.71 7.14
C GLN A 138 -9.54 -5.67 7.74
N MET A 139 -9.91 -4.63 8.48
CA MET A 139 -11.27 -4.46 9.01
C MET A 139 -12.27 -3.96 7.97
N LEU A 140 -11.84 -3.60 6.76
CA LEU A 140 -12.71 -3.21 5.67
C LEU A 140 -13.26 -4.43 4.92
N PRO A 141 -14.46 -4.35 4.30
CA PRO A 141 -15.00 -5.43 3.51
C PRO A 141 -14.14 -5.70 2.27
N GLY A 142 -14.05 -6.96 1.83
CA GLY A 142 -13.28 -7.37 0.65
C GLY A 142 -11.76 -7.34 0.81
N ILE A 143 -11.26 -7.11 2.02
CA ILE A 143 -9.84 -7.22 2.36
C ILE A 143 -9.68 -8.36 3.36
N GLU A 144 -9.02 -9.41 2.94
CA GLU A 144 -8.80 -10.59 3.76
C GLU A 144 -7.42 -10.56 4.40
N GLN A 145 -7.31 -11.11 5.60
CA GLN A 145 -6.02 -11.41 6.20
C GLN A 145 -5.52 -12.78 5.74
N GLY A 146 -4.21 -12.97 5.72
CA GLY A 146 -3.59 -14.28 5.56
C GLY A 146 -3.75 -15.16 6.80
N THR A 147 -2.73 -15.94 7.08
CA THR A 147 -2.61 -16.73 8.32
C THR A 147 -2.54 -15.81 9.54
N GLU A 148 -3.01 -16.27 10.68
CA GLU A 148 -2.91 -15.55 11.95
C GLU A 148 -1.46 -15.10 12.21
N GLY A 149 -1.32 -13.87 12.70
CA GLY A 149 -0.02 -13.25 12.91
C GLY A 149 0.57 -12.53 11.69
N TYR A 150 -0.04 -12.64 10.50
CA TYR A 150 0.42 -11.95 9.30
C TYR A 150 -0.44 -10.74 8.95
N SER A 151 0.19 -9.58 8.77
CA SER A 151 -0.50 -8.34 8.35
C SER A 151 -0.62 -8.18 6.83
N ASN A 152 -0.47 -9.25 6.06
CA ASN A 152 -0.66 -9.26 4.62
C ASN A 152 -2.10 -8.91 4.23
N LEU A 153 -2.25 -8.28 3.07
CA LEU A 153 -3.54 -7.85 2.52
C LEU A 153 -3.85 -8.65 1.26
N PHE A 154 -4.95 -9.39 1.29
CA PHE A 154 -5.50 -10.09 0.12
C PHE A 154 -6.80 -9.38 -0.26
N VAL A 155 -6.80 -8.68 -1.39
CA VAL A 155 -7.91 -7.82 -1.77
C VAL A 155 -8.71 -8.48 -2.90
N ARG A 156 -9.98 -8.80 -2.60
CA ARG A 156 -10.92 -9.39 -3.58
C ARG A 156 -10.30 -10.56 -4.33
N GLY A 157 -9.75 -11.52 -3.58
CA GLY A 157 -9.11 -12.72 -4.11
C GLY A 157 -7.81 -12.49 -4.89
N GLY A 158 -7.18 -11.34 -4.74
CA GLY A 158 -5.83 -11.08 -5.27
C GLY A 158 -4.73 -11.50 -4.32
N GLU A 159 -3.54 -11.78 -4.84
CA GLU A 159 -2.31 -12.03 -4.08
C GLU A 159 -1.75 -10.74 -3.45
N VAL A 160 -0.81 -10.89 -2.52
CA VAL A 160 -0.17 -9.75 -1.83
C VAL A 160 0.52 -8.81 -2.80
N ASP A 161 1.24 -9.35 -3.78
CA ASP A 161 1.97 -8.59 -4.81
C ASP A 161 1.05 -7.90 -5.82
N GLN A 162 -0.24 -8.24 -5.85
CA GLN A 162 -1.24 -7.61 -6.71
C GLN A 162 -1.80 -6.31 -6.12
N ASN A 163 -1.32 -5.88 -4.96
CA ASN A 163 -1.68 -4.60 -4.36
C ASN A 163 -0.55 -3.58 -4.58
N LEU A 164 -0.88 -2.41 -5.12
CA LEU A 164 0.05 -1.29 -5.21
C LEU A 164 0.03 -0.52 -3.90
N MET A 165 1.02 -0.75 -3.06
CA MET A 165 1.18 0.03 -1.83
C MET A 165 2.18 1.16 -2.05
N LEU A 166 1.77 2.38 -1.75
CA LEU A 166 2.54 3.60 -1.96
C LEU A 166 2.73 4.35 -0.63
N TYR A 167 3.95 4.73 -0.33
CA TYR A 167 4.27 5.68 0.73
C TYR A 167 4.76 6.99 0.11
N ASN A 168 3.99 8.07 0.26
CA ASN A 168 4.21 9.36 -0.41
C ASN A 168 4.45 9.22 -1.93
N GLY A 169 3.67 8.35 -2.59
CA GLY A 169 3.77 8.07 -4.02
C GLY A 169 4.89 7.09 -4.43
N THR A 170 5.72 6.62 -3.49
CA THR A 170 6.80 5.66 -3.72
C THR A 170 6.31 4.24 -3.48
N PRO A 171 6.48 3.29 -4.43
CA PRO A 171 6.12 1.89 -4.22
C PRO A 171 6.94 1.24 -3.09
N ILE A 172 6.28 0.42 -2.26
CA ILE A 172 6.96 -0.44 -1.29
C ILE A 172 6.70 -1.91 -1.63
N TYR A 173 7.75 -2.71 -1.61
CA TYR A 173 7.72 -4.12 -2.01
C TYR A 173 7.45 -5.08 -0.86
N ASN A 174 7.81 -4.70 0.36
CA ASN A 174 7.45 -5.43 1.57
C ASN A 174 6.96 -4.45 2.62
N SER A 175 5.67 -4.51 2.93
CA SER A 175 5.01 -3.61 3.87
C SER A 175 4.94 -4.13 5.31
N ASN A 176 5.55 -5.30 5.58
CA ASN A 176 5.46 -5.98 6.85
C ASN A 176 6.84 -6.23 7.47
N HIS A 177 6.88 -6.19 8.79
CA HIS A 177 7.98 -6.72 9.58
C HIS A 177 7.91 -8.24 9.74
N ILE A 178 8.87 -8.79 10.47
CA ILE A 178 9.06 -10.21 10.78
C ILE A 178 7.73 -10.94 10.90
N PHE A 179 7.55 -11.94 10.04
CA PHE A 179 6.36 -12.80 10.00
C PHE A 179 5.03 -12.04 9.91
N GLY A 180 5.04 -10.79 9.47
CA GLY A 180 3.83 -9.96 9.39
C GLY A 180 3.22 -9.62 10.74
N LEU A 181 4.00 -9.57 11.80
CA LEU A 181 3.53 -9.20 13.14
C LEU A 181 3.04 -7.75 13.18
N SER A 182 3.72 -6.85 12.48
CA SER A 182 3.31 -5.46 12.32
C SER A 182 3.69 -4.93 10.94
N SER A 183 3.09 -3.79 10.56
CA SER A 183 3.49 -3.06 9.35
C SER A 183 4.77 -2.25 9.59
N VAL A 184 5.47 -1.95 8.51
CA VAL A 184 6.67 -1.09 8.52
C VAL A 184 6.34 0.40 8.70
N PHE A 185 5.06 0.74 8.83
CA PHE A 185 4.62 2.13 8.96
C PHE A 185 4.34 2.48 10.42
N HIS A 186 4.94 3.54 10.89
CA HIS A 186 4.57 4.12 12.18
C HIS A 186 3.25 4.89 12.02
N GLN A 187 2.19 4.46 12.71
CA GLN A 187 0.83 4.99 12.53
C GLN A 187 0.76 6.52 12.66
N ARG A 188 1.51 7.11 13.57
CA ARG A 188 1.52 8.57 13.80
C ARG A 188 2.14 9.36 12.65
N SER A 189 2.98 8.71 11.83
CA SER A 189 3.57 9.35 10.64
C SER A 189 2.60 9.43 9.46
N ILE A 190 1.49 8.67 9.49
CA ILE A 190 0.52 8.64 8.39
C ILE A 190 -0.55 9.71 8.62
N ALA A 191 -0.61 10.69 7.73
CA ALA A 191 -1.61 11.75 7.76
C ALA A 191 -2.90 11.35 7.01
N ASN A 192 -2.75 10.68 5.87
CA ASN A 192 -3.85 10.24 5.03
C ASN A 192 -3.64 8.80 4.56
N THR A 193 -4.74 8.07 4.46
CA THR A 193 -4.77 6.72 3.90
C THR A 193 -5.88 6.65 2.85
N GLY A 194 -5.51 6.31 1.64
CA GLY A 194 -6.44 6.07 0.54
C GLY A 194 -6.39 4.61 0.10
N ILE A 195 -7.54 4.01 -0.18
CA ILE A 195 -7.62 2.67 -0.76
C ILE A 195 -8.63 2.61 -1.90
N SER A 196 -8.18 2.08 -3.03
CA SER A 196 -9.02 1.70 -4.17
C SER A 196 -8.96 0.19 -4.36
N ARG A 197 -10.12 -0.47 -4.45
CA ARG A 197 -10.25 -1.94 -4.56
C ARG A 197 -10.78 -2.43 -5.89
N GLY A 198 -11.21 -1.54 -6.76
CA GLY A 198 -11.80 -1.86 -8.06
C GLY A 198 -11.84 -0.63 -8.95
N MET A 199 -12.39 0.47 -8.43
CA MET A 199 -12.39 1.76 -9.11
C MET A 199 -11.09 2.48 -8.84
N SER A 200 -10.17 2.54 -9.79
CA SER A 200 -8.90 3.26 -9.63
C SER A 200 -8.63 4.18 -10.82
N SER A 201 -8.11 5.39 -10.55
CA SER A 201 -7.72 6.35 -11.58
C SER A 201 -6.66 5.77 -12.52
N ALA A 202 -6.65 6.18 -13.77
CA ALA A 202 -5.66 5.83 -14.79
C ALA A 202 -4.23 6.25 -14.40
N LYS A 203 -4.09 7.16 -13.44
CA LYS A 203 -2.83 7.55 -12.80
C LYS A 203 -2.06 6.37 -12.19
N TYR A 204 -2.77 5.36 -11.68
CA TYR A 204 -2.19 4.20 -10.99
C TYR A 204 -2.20 2.96 -11.88
N GLY A 205 -1.14 2.17 -11.88
CA GLY A 205 -1.02 0.95 -12.68
C GLY A 205 0.02 -0.02 -12.13
N GLY A 206 0.22 -1.12 -12.84
CA GLY A 206 1.26 -2.11 -12.52
C GLY A 206 0.88 -3.11 -11.43
N ARG A 207 -0.38 -3.14 -10.96
CA ARG A 207 -0.92 -4.15 -10.02
C ARG A 207 -2.37 -4.48 -10.35
N LEU A 208 -2.83 -5.69 -9.97
CA LEU A 208 -4.10 -6.26 -10.44
C LEU A 208 -5.30 -6.02 -9.50
N SER A 209 -5.07 -5.73 -8.20
CA SER A 209 -6.14 -5.83 -7.19
C SER A 209 -6.52 -4.52 -6.55
N SER A 210 -5.56 -3.81 -6.00
CA SER A 210 -5.84 -2.56 -5.29
C SER A 210 -4.70 -1.56 -5.39
N THR A 211 -5.01 -0.31 -5.08
CA THR A 211 -4.03 0.74 -4.80
C THR A 211 -4.26 1.26 -3.39
N ILE A 212 -3.21 1.26 -2.57
CA ILE A 212 -3.20 1.76 -1.20
C ILE A 212 -2.16 2.88 -1.15
N SER A 213 -2.61 4.09 -0.85
CA SER A 213 -1.76 5.27 -0.74
C SER A 213 -1.69 5.74 0.70
N LEU A 214 -0.49 5.82 1.24
CA LEU A 214 -0.19 6.32 2.57
C LEU A 214 0.60 7.63 2.43
N GLU A 215 0.08 8.70 3.00
CA GLU A 215 0.69 10.02 2.89
C GLU A 215 1.08 10.53 4.29
N SER A 216 2.32 10.97 4.42
CA SER A 216 2.85 11.58 5.65
C SER A 216 2.75 13.11 5.67
N SER A 217 2.31 13.73 4.56
CA SER A 217 2.22 15.17 4.42
C SER A 217 1.17 15.75 5.35
N LYS A 218 1.59 16.66 6.22
CA LYS A 218 0.71 17.37 7.17
C LYS A 218 0.67 18.85 6.83
N THR A 219 -0.49 19.30 6.39
CA THR A 219 -0.80 20.71 6.35
C THR A 219 -1.55 21.06 7.63
N GLY A 220 -0.91 21.81 8.54
CA GLY A 220 -1.49 22.11 9.85
C GLY A 220 -2.12 23.48 9.90
N SER A 221 -3.27 23.58 10.57
CA SER A 221 -3.86 24.88 10.95
C SER A 221 -3.15 25.57 12.13
N TYR A 222 -2.06 25.00 12.63
CA TYR A 222 -1.32 25.50 13.78
C TYR A 222 0.18 25.62 13.47
N SER A 223 0.89 26.38 14.30
CA SER A 223 2.36 26.39 14.34
C SER A 223 2.81 25.85 15.68
N GLY A 224 3.81 24.98 15.68
CA GLY A 224 4.37 24.42 16.91
C GLY A 224 5.12 23.12 16.69
N VAL A 225 5.63 22.58 17.78
CA VAL A 225 6.31 21.29 17.85
C VAL A 225 5.48 20.36 18.73
N LYS A 226 5.25 19.14 18.26
CA LYS A 226 4.66 18.05 19.05
C LYS A 226 5.62 16.88 19.07
N GLY A 227 5.73 16.24 20.23
CA GLY A 227 6.46 14.99 20.41
C GLY A 227 5.57 13.96 21.06
N GLU A 228 5.75 12.70 20.68
CA GLU A 228 5.04 11.56 21.25
C GLU A 228 6.04 10.42 21.44
N LEU A 229 6.02 9.83 22.62
CA LEU A 229 6.77 8.63 22.98
C LEU A 229 5.75 7.49 23.11
N GLU A 230 5.95 6.43 22.38
CA GLU A 230 5.15 5.22 22.45
C GLU A 230 5.99 4.09 23.02
N ILE A 231 5.45 3.39 24.01
CA ILE A 231 6.07 2.20 24.60
C ILE A 231 5.01 1.11 24.64
N THR A 232 5.30 0.00 23.98
CA THR A 232 4.47 -1.19 23.96
C THR A 232 5.23 -2.39 24.56
N PRO A 233 4.59 -3.51 24.85
CA PRO A 233 5.27 -4.71 25.31
C PRO A 233 6.38 -5.23 24.37
N ILE A 234 6.36 -4.87 23.07
CA ILE A 234 7.28 -5.40 22.07
C ILE A 234 8.16 -4.36 21.40
N ASN A 235 7.84 -3.06 21.49
CA ASN A 235 8.62 -1.99 20.86
C ASN A 235 8.55 -0.66 21.63
N ALA A 236 9.47 0.23 21.29
CA ALA A 236 9.41 1.64 21.63
C ALA A 236 9.53 2.49 20.37
N GLY A 237 8.77 3.57 20.33
CA GLY A 237 8.77 4.51 19.22
C GLY A 237 8.76 5.96 19.70
N ILE A 238 9.32 6.83 18.88
CA ILE A 238 9.25 8.28 19.04
C ILE A 238 8.68 8.88 17.76
N TYR A 239 7.80 9.84 17.91
CA TYR A 239 7.30 10.67 16.82
C TYR A 239 7.50 12.15 17.19
N ILE A 240 8.06 12.92 16.25
CA ILE A 240 8.25 14.36 16.38
C ILE A 240 7.66 15.02 15.15
N GLU A 241 6.87 16.05 15.38
CA GLU A 241 6.26 16.86 14.35
C GLU A 241 6.52 18.34 14.63
N SER A 242 7.04 19.07 13.66
CA SER A 242 7.22 20.51 13.71
C SER A 242 6.49 21.13 12.54
N ILE A 243 5.47 21.92 12.80
CA ILE A 243 4.69 22.61 11.78
C ILE A 243 4.89 24.11 11.93
N LYS A 244 5.24 24.78 10.85
CA LYS A 244 5.20 26.21 10.72
C LYS A 244 4.08 26.52 9.75
N LYS A 245 2.96 27.02 10.30
CA LYS A 245 1.72 27.24 9.53
C LYS A 245 2.03 27.91 8.20
N ASP A 246 1.46 27.34 7.12
CA ASP A 246 1.52 27.83 5.75
C ASP A 246 2.94 27.96 5.13
N LEU A 247 3.97 27.49 5.82
CA LEU A 247 5.36 27.61 5.36
C LEU A 247 6.05 26.27 5.20
N SER A 248 6.02 25.43 6.24
CA SER A 248 6.74 24.15 6.19
C SER A 248 6.26 23.19 7.28
N TYR A 249 6.53 21.92 7.06
CA TYR A 249 6.45 20.90 8.09
C TYR A 249 7.72 20.03 8.09
N PHE A 250 8.01 19.45 9.24
CA PHE A 250 9.01 18.41 9.44
C PHE A 250 8.40 17.33 10.31
N THR A 251 8.59 16.06 9.93
CA THR A 251 8.18 14.89 10.71
C THR A 251 9.34 13.92 10.82
N LEU A 252 9.51 13.35 11.99
CA LEU A 252 10.44 12.27 12.28
C LEU A 252 9.71 11.21 13.07
N SER A 253 9.79 9.97 12.63
CA SER A 253 9.44 8.82 13.47
C SER A 253 10.59 7.82 13.49
N ALA A 254 10.79 7.20 14.64
CA ALA A 254 11.72 6.10 14.82
C ALA A 254 11.10 5.08 15.77
N ARG A 255 11.20 3.79 15.40
CA ARG A 255 10.70 2.67 16.20
C ARG A 255 11.76 1.57 16.26
N ARG A 256 11.89 0.93 17.44
CA ARG A 256 12.70 -0.28 17.64
C ARG A 256 11.93 -1.28 18.48
N SER A 257 11.92 -2.55 18.04
CA SER A 257 11.46 -3.60 18.93
C SER A 257 12.55 -3.98 19.94
N TRP A 258 12.11 -4.49 21.08
CA TRP A 258 12.96 -5.09 22.11
C TRP A 258 12.65 -6.57 22.34
N ILE A 259 12.13 -7.25 21.34
CA ILE A 259 11.86 -8.69 21.39
C ILE A 259 13.13 -9.45 21.74
N ASP A 260 14.27 -9.02 21.22
CA ASP A 260 15.62 -9.53 21.53
C ASP A 260 15.99 -9.43 23.01
N LEU A 261 15.46 -8.44 23.73
CA LEU A 261 15.71 -8.26 25.17
C LEU A 261 14.75 -9.08 26.04
N LEU A 262 13.61 -9.50 25.49
CA LEU A 262 12.59 -10.31 26.19
C LEU A 262 12.84 -11.80 26.04
N ILE A 263 13.55 -12.23 25.00
CA ILE A 263 13.93 -13.61 24.81
C ILE A 263 15.12 -13.91 25.72
N PRO A 264 15.04 -14.88 26.65
CA PRO A 264 16.19 -15.24 27.47
C PRO A 264 17.37 -15.63 26.60
N ALA A 265 18.53 -15.01 26.87
CA ALA A 265 19.75 -15.26 26.14
C ALA A 265 20.29 -16.64 26.40
N GLU A 266 19.82 -17.73 26.05
CA GLU A 266 20.39 -19.09 26.17
C GLU A 266 19.59 -20.10 27.01
N SER A 267 18.97 -21.00 26.29
CA SER A 267 19.17 -22.42 26.66
C SER A 267 20.48 -22.85 26.02
N ARG A 268 21.28 -23.71 26.67
CA ARG A 268 22.60 -24.19 26.15
C ARG A 268 22.55 -24.86 24.76
N GLN A 269 21.37 -25.07 24.19
CA GLN A 269 21.12 -25.75 22.93
C GLN A 269 20.44 -24.90 21.86
N GLN A 270 19.84 -23.75 22.21
CA GLN A 270 19.14 -22.92 21.25
C GLN A 270 19.25 -21.46 21.64
N SER A 271 19.59 -20.62 20.67
CA SER A 271 19.47 -19.16 20.80
C SER A 271 18.58 -18.59 19.70
N VAL A 272 17.74 -17.64 20.08
CA VAL A 272 16.85 -16.92 19.15
C VAL A 272 17.02 -15.42 19.39
N ASN A 273 17.14 -14.66 18.31
CA ASN A 273 17.19 -13.20 18.36
C ASN A 273 16.29 -12.62 17.27
N ALA A 274 15.48 -11.64 17.60
CA ALA A 274 14.64 -10.96 16.63
C ALA A 274 14.53 -9.47 16.99
N ASN A 275 14.84 -8.62 16.04
CA ASN A 275 14.66 -7.17 16.21
C ASN A 275 14.24 -6.48 14.92
N ILE A 276 13.52 -5.36 15.08
CA ILE A 276 13.08 -4.50 13.99
C ILE A 276 13.47 -3.05 14.27
N TYR A 277 13.72 -2.29 13.21
CA TYR A 277 13.97 -0.85 13.24
C TYR A 277 13.26 -0.16 12.10
N ASP A 278 12.62 0.97 12.39
CA ASP A 278 12.00 1.84 11.41
C ASP A 278 12.43 3.28 11.63
N TYR A 279 12.70 3.97 10.53
CA TYR A 279 12.95 5.40 10.51
C TYR A 279 12.17 6.01 9.36
N GLN A 280 11.42 7.07 9.65
CA GLN A 280 10.65 7.81 8.65
C GLN A 280 10.88 9.30 8.86
N ILE A 281 11.21 10.00 7.77
CA ILE A 281 11.44 11.45 7.77
C ILE A 281 10.58 12.05 6.66
N GLY A 282 9.84 13.08 7.00
CA GLY A 282 9.08 13.89 6.07
C GLY A 282 9.45 15.37 6.22
N TYR A 283 9.60 16.07 5.11
CA TYR A 283 9.79 17.50 5.08
C TYR A 283 9.03 18.10 3.91
N GLY A 284 8.28 19.16 4.16
CA GLY A 284 7.62 19.90 3.12
C GLY A 284 7.75 21.40 3.35
N LYS A 285 7.86 22.13 2.25
CA LYS A 285 8.01 23.59 2.27
C LYS A 285 7.22 24.22 1.13
N TYR A 286 6.41 25.24 1.47
CA TYR A 286 5.82 26.13 0.48
C TYR A 286 6.82 27.21 0.07
N LEU A 287 6.95 27.43 -1.22
CA LEU A 287 7.80 28.44 -1.80
C LEU A 287 7.03 29.76 -1.95
N LYS A 288 7.76 30.86 -2.19
CA LYS A 288 7.15 32.20 -2.26
C LYS A 288 6.12 32.35 -3.40
N ASN A 289 6.29 31.59 -4.49
CA ASN A 289 5.38 31.55 -5.63
C ASN A 289 4.14 30.67 -5.43
N GLY A 290 3.99 30.05 -4.26
CA GLY A 290 2.88 29.13 -3.98
C GLY A 290 3.15 27.66 -4.27
N ASP A 291 4.26 27.35 -4.91
CA ASP A 291 4.69 25.98 -5.17
C ASP A 291 5.04 25.26 -3.88
N LYS A 292 5.08 23.92 -3.94
CA LYS A 292 5.40 23.09 -2.78
C LYS A 292 6.49 22.10 -3.12
N LEU A 293 7.48 21.97 -2.26
CA LEU A 293 8.50 20.93 -2.31
C LEU A 293 8.29 19.99 -1.12
N ASP A 294 8.11 18.70 -1.41
CA ASP A 294 8.00 17.64 -0.41
C ASP A 294 9.15 16.65 -0.58
N PHE A 295 9.78 16.30 0.53
CA PHE A 295 10.77 15.24 0.63
C PHE A 295 10.27 14.17 1.60
N SER A 296 10.48 12.90 1.28
CA SER A 296 10.26 11.80 2.22
C SER A 296 11.38 10.78 2.14
N PHE A 297 11.69 10.19 3.28
CA PHE A 297 12.64 9.11 3.43
C PHE A 297 12.09 8.08 4.40
N MET A 298 12.29 6.80 4.10
CA MET A 298 11.94 5.68 4.97
C MET A 298 13.03 4.62 4.88
N ASN A 299 13.45 4.11 6.02
CA ASN A 299 14.30 2.93 6.11
C ASN A 299 13.75 1.97 7.16
N THR A 300 13.68 0.69 6.81
CA THR A 300 13.27 -0.38 7.71
C THR A 300 14.26 -1.51 7.68
N ARG A 301 14.45 -2.16 8.81
CA ARG A 301 15.32 -3.32 8.94
C ARG A 301 14.72 -4.33 9.88
N ASP A 302 14.79 -5.57 9.46
CA ASP A 302 14.45 -6.75 10.24
C ASP A 302 15.65 -7.68 10.36
N LEU A 303 15.84 -8.24 11.53
CA LEU A 303 16.78 -9.29 11.82
C LEU A 303 16.06 -10.42 12.55
N TYR A 304 16.18 -11.61 12.04
CA TYR A 304 15.80 -12.86 12.72
C TYR A 304 16.98 -13.82 12.68
N PHE A 305 17.36 -14.31 13.83
CA PHE A 305 18.46 -15.26 13.99
C PHE A 305 18.01 -16.41 14.88
N VAL A 306 18.31 -17.62 14.45
CA VAL A 306 18.14 -18.85 15.24
C VAL A 306 19.43 -19.64 15.15
N SER A 307 19.93 -20.11 16.29
CA SER A 307 21.00 -21.09 16.37
C SER A 307 20.51 -22.29 17.17
N LEU A 308 20.77 -23.47 16.64
CA LEU A 308 20.43 -24.77 17.26
C LEU A 308 21.68 -25.65 17.34
N GLN A 309 22.03 -26.08 18.55
CA GLN A 309 23.07 -27.06 18.76
C GLN A 309 22.45 -28.44 18.91
N THR A 310 22.96 -29.40 18.17
CA THR A 310 22.59 -30.81 18.24
C THR A 310 23.87 -31.67 18.31
N THR A 311 23.70 -32.97 18.45
CA THR A 311 24.82 -33.93 18.51
C THR A 311 24.63 -35.01 17.46
N ASP A 312 25.61 -35.19 16.60
CA ASP A 312 25.65 -36.33 15.67
C ASP A 312 26.04 -37.61 16.42
N THR A 313 25.02 -38.41 16.77
CA THR A 313 25.19 -39.65 17.49
C THR A 313 25.71 -40.78 16.60
N ALA A 314 25.53 -40.65 15.28
CA ALA A 314 26.00 -41.67 14.32
C ALA A 314 27.54 -41.64 14.16
N ASN A 315 28.15 -40.46 14.33
CA ASN A 315 29.58 -40.24 14.14
C ASN A 315 30.33 -39.92 15.44
N GLY A 316 29.90 -40.47 16.59
CA GLY A 316 30.66 -40.39 17.83
C GLY A 316 30.29 -39.26 18.76
N ASN A 317 29.05 -38.80 18.74
CA ASN A 317 28.52 -37.68 19.56
C ASN A 317 29.21 -36.35 19.29
N ILE A 318 29.44 -36.03 18.02
CA ILE A 318 30.05 -34.78 17.59
C ILE A 318 29.01 -33.66 17.68
N PRO A 319 29.29 -32.56 18.40
CA PRO A 319 28.37 -31.42 18.43
C PRO A 319 28.31 -30.68 17.07
N ILE A 320 27.12 -30.38 16.62
CA ILE A 320 26.88 -29.60 15.39
C ILE A 320 26.02 -28.39 15.76
N THR A 321 26.44 -27.18 15.34
CA THR A 321 25.68 -25.97 15.48
C THR A 321 25.15 -25.52 14.12
N TYR A 322 23.84 -25.43 14.01
CA TYR A 322 23.17 -24.85 12.88
C TYR A 322 22.77 -23.39 13.17
N GLY A 323 23.06 -22.48 12.26
CA GLY A 323 22.65 -21.09 12.34
C GLY A 323 21.80 -20.68 11.15
N ILE A 324 20.72 -19.97 11.39
CA ILE A 324 19.88 -19.36 10.35
C ILE A 324 19.76 -17.87 10.69
N THR A 325 20.18 -17.02 9.78
CA THR A 325 20.03 -15.57 9.91
C THR A 325 19.25 -15.04 8.71
N GLN A 326 18.12 -14.41 9.00
CA GLN A 326 17.30 -13.74 7.99
C GLN A 326 17.31 -12.24 8.24
N LYS A 327 17.60 -11.45 7.19
CA LYS A 327 17.63 -9.99 7.24
C LYS A 327 16.91 -9.45 6.03
N TRP A 328 16.02 -8.49 6.23
CA TRP A 328 15.46 -7.74 5.13
C TRP A 328 15.37 -6.25 5.41
N TYR A 329 15.38 -5.50 4.35
CA TYR A 329 15.53 -4.06 4.39
C TYR A 329 14.62 -3.42 3.35
N ASN A 330 13.95 -2.32 3.72
CA ASN A 330 13.39 -1.38 2.77
C ASN A 330 14.11 -0.05 2.87
N VAL A 331 14.36 0.59 1.73
CA VAL A 331 14.83 1.97 1.64
C VAL A 331 13.96 2.67 0.60
N LEU A 332 13.27 3.73 1.02
CA LEU A 332 12.46 4.56 0.15
C LEU A 332 12.91 6.01 0.29
N ALA A 333 12.96 6.71 -0.83
CA ALA A 333 13.17 8.16 -0.84
C ALA A 333 12.36 8.78 -1.96
N SER A 334 11.76 9.94 -1.72
CA SER A 334 11.08 10.69 -2.78
C SER A 334 11.23 12.20 -2.63
N VAL A 335 11.17 12.86 -3.78
CA VAL A 335 11.05 14.31 -3.88
C VAL A 335 9.88 14.60 -4.81
N ASN A 336 8.94 15.41 -4.33
CA ASN A 336 7.80 15.86 -5.12
C ASN A 336 7.82 17.38 -5.17
N TYR A 337 7.78 17.93 -6.38
CA TYR A 337 7.64 19.36 -6.64
C TYR A 337 6.27 19.61 -7.25
N THR A 338 5.42 20.32 -6.51
CA THR A 338 4.08 20.71 -6.92
C THR A 338 4.08 22.16 -7.33
N GLU A 339 3.65 22.42 -8.54
CA GLU A 339 3.60 23.75 -9.15
C GLU A 339 2.19 24.08 -9.58
N GLN A 340 1.74 25.29 -9.24
CA GLN A 340 0.53 25.85 -9.81
C GLN A 340 0.90 26.67 -11.06
N VAL A 341 0.84 26.03 -12.23
CA VAL A 341 1.24 26.64 -13.51
C VAL A 341 0.29 27.79 -13.90
N THR A 342 -1.01 27.54 -13.76
CA THR A 342 -2.05 28.57 -13.92
C THR A 342 -3.11 28.34 -12.85
N SER A 343 -4.10 29.23 -12.75
CA SER A 343 -5.24 29.02 -11.84
C SER A 343 -6.03 27.73 -12.09
N GLN A 344 -5.92 27.16 -13.28
CA GLN A 344 -6.64 25.96 -13.70
C GLN A 344 -5.73 24.73 -13.86
N LEU A 345 -4.41 24.93 -13.98
CA LEU A 345 -3.45 23.86 -14.26
C LEU A 345 -2.45 23.69 -13.11
N LYS A 346 -2.50 22.55 -12.47
CA LYS A 346 -1.54 22.11 -11.48
C LYS A 346 -0.64 21.02 -12.09
N ARG A 347 0.63 21.04 -11.75
CA ARG A 347 1.61 20.05 -12.18
C ARG A 347 2.40 19.50 -10.98
N VAL A 348 2.65 18.21 -10.98
CA VAL A 348 3.46 17.55 -9.95
C VAL A 348 4.58 16.76 -10.62
N HIS A 349 5.81 17.13 -10.33
CA HIS A 349 7.00 16.37 -10.71
C HIS A 349 7.45 15.52 -9.53
N SER A 350 7.68 14.24 -9.76
CA SER A 350 8.08 13.30 -8.73
C SER A 350 9.30 12.50 -9.20
N ILE A 351 10.26 12.36 -8.31
CA ILE A 351 11.34 11.38 -8.41
C ILE A 351 11.32 10.52 -7.17
N HIS A 352 11.43 9.21 -7.35
CA HIS A 352 11.52 8.30 -6.22
C HIS A 352 12.57 7.21 -6.43
N TYR A 353 13.06 6.71 -5.31
CA TYR A 353 13.86 5.51 -5.18
C TYR A 353 13.15 4.55 -4.22
N SER A 354 13.04 3.28 -4.61
CA SER A 354 12.55 2.20 -3.76
C SER A 354 13.50 1.01 -3.85
N SER A 355 13.78 0.38 -2.73
CA SER A 355 14.61 -0.83 -2.68
C SER A 355 14.12 -1.76 -1.58
N TYR A 356 13.93 -3.01 -1.93
CA TYR A 356 13.74 -4.12 -1.00
C TYR A 356 14.87 -5.14 -1.20
N LYS A 357 15.48 -5.59 -0.12
CA LYS A 357 16.54 -6.58 -0.11
C LYS A 357 16.32 -7.60 0.97
N ASN A 358 16.47 -8.87 0.61
CA ASN A 358 16.41 -10.01 1.51
C ASN A 358 17.77 -10.75 1.50
N LYS A 359 18.23 -11.13 2.69
CA LYS A 359 19.42 -11.94 2.90
C LYS A 359 19.10 -13.08 3.84
N ASN A 360 19.37 -14.30 3.40
CA ASN A 360 19.24 -15.53 4.17
C ASN A 360 20.61 -16.16 4.27
N ASP A 361 21.16 -16.13 5.47
CA ASP A 361 22.45 -16.75 5.77
C ASP A 361 22.17 -18.04 6.56
N TYR A 362 22.63 -19.16 6.06
CA TYR A 362 22.64 -20.47 6.72
C TYR A 362 24.08 -20.81 7.09
N SER A 363 24.30 -21.38 8.29
CA SER A 363 25.60 -21.88 8.72
C SER A 363 25.47 -23.23 9.41
N GLN A 364 26.44 -24.11 9.18
CA GLN A 364 26.63 -25.35 9.90
C GLN A 364 28.08 -25.43 10.32
N GLU A 365 28.35 -25.53 11.62
CA GLU A 365 29.66 -25.72 12.21
C GLU A 365 29.68 -27.04 12.98
N THR A 366 30.67 -27.88 12.69
CA THR A 366 30.86 -29.20 13.32
C THR A 366 32.04 -29.12 14.27
N TYR A 367 31.84 -29.42 15.54
CA TYR A 367 32.91 -29.37 16.56
C TYR A 367 33.59 -30.73 16.68
N ASP A 368 34.75 -30.87 16.06
CA ASP A 368 35.58 -32.08 16.19
C ASP A 368 36.83 -31.78 17.00
N PHE A 369 36.93 -32.33 18.20
CA PHE A 369 38.04 -32.15 19.12
C PHE A 369 39.41 -32.65 18.59
N ASN A 370 39.40 -33.41 17.48
CA ASN A 370 40.62 -33.89 16.85
C ASN A 370 41.12 -32.94 15.76
N LEU A 371 40.38 -31.93 15.40
CA LEU A 371 40.73 -30.96 14.36
C LEU A 371 41.23 -29.66 14.97
N LEU A 372 42.22 -29.04 14.31
CA LEU A 372 42.73 -27.70 14.71
C LEU A 372 41.68 -26.58 14.46
N GLU A 373 40.86 -26.76 13.44
CA GLU A 373 39.79 -25.83 13.07
C GLU A 373 38.52 -26.62 12.77
N ASN A 374 37.37 -26.07 13.15
CA ASN A 374 36.09 -26.74 12.95
C ASN A 374 35.65 -26.70 11.48
N PRO A 375 35.14 -27.78 10.93
CA PRO A 375 34.45 -27.78 9.64
C PRO A 375 33.25 -26.82 9.64
N LEU A 376 33.20 -25.98 8.62
CA LEU A 376 32.18 -24.92 8.46
C LEU A 376 31.58 -24.94 7.05
N VAL A 377 30.26 -24.96 6.97
CA VAL A 377 29.51 -24.65 5.74
C VAL A 377 28.69 -23.39 5.96
N GLU A 378 28.81 -22.46 5.07
CA GLU A 378 27.94 -21.26 5.04
C GLU A 378 27.33 -21.10 3.66
N GLU A 379 26.04 -20.77 3.64
CA GLU A 379 25.32 -20.35 2.45
C GLU A 379 24.72 -18.95 2.68
N LYS A 380 25.06 -17.99 1.83
CA LYS A 380 24.62 -16.59 1.95
C LYS A 380 23.82 -16.18 0.73
N LEU A 381 22.51 -16.43 0.77
CA LEU A 381 21.60 -16.14 -0.31
C LEU A 381 21.12 -14.67 -0.25
N GLN A 382 21.22 -13.95 -1.37
CA GLN A 382 20.75 -12.59 -1.49
C GLN A 382 19.75 -12.47 -2.65
N ARG A 383 18.64 -11.79 -2.38
CA ARG A 383 17.57 -11.47 -3.33
C ARG A 383 17.10 -10.03 -3.13
N GLY A 384 16.53 -9.43 -4.17
CA GLY A 384 16.01 -8.08 -4.01
C GLY A 384 15.42 -7.48 -5.27
N ILE A 385 14.81 -6.33 -5.08
CA ILE A 385 14.26 -5.49 -6.14
C ILE A 385 14.50 -4.04 -5.76
N ARG A 386 14.88 -3.23 -6.74
CA ARG A 386 14.98 -1.78 -6.58
C ARG A 386 14.51 -1.07 -7.82
N ASP A 387 13.96 0.13 -7.65
CA ASP A 387 13.57 0.98 -8.77
C ASP A 387 13.90 2.47 -8.53
N ILE A 388 14.04 3.16 -9.66
CA ILE A 388 14.04 4.62 -9.74
C ILE A 388 12.89 5.00 -10.65
N GLY A 389 11.98 5.81 -10.15
CA GLY A 389 10.83 6.29 -10.91
C GLY A 389 10.89 7.81 -11.12
N LEU A 390 10.55 8.21 -12.34
CA LEU A 390 10.32 9.59 -12.72
C LEU A 390 8.87 9.72 -13.15
N LYS A 391 8.18 10.72 -12.64
CA LYS A 391 6.76 10.91 -12.91
C LYS A 391 6.42 12.40 -13.04
N THR A 392 5.52 12.71 -13.96
CA THR A 392 4.90 14.04 -14.05
C THR A 392 3.41 13.87 -14.23
N ASP A 393 2.64 14.46 -13.33
CA ASP A 393 1.19 14.48 -13.35
C ASP A 393 0.71 15.91 -13.62
N TRP A 394 -0.34 16.04 -14.44
CA TRP A 394 -1.06 17.30 -14.69
C TRP A 394 -2.52 17.12 -14.30
N GLU A 395 -3.04 18.09 -13.58
CA GLU A 395 -4.46 18.21 -13.23
C GLU A 395 -4.95 19.54 -13.83
N TYR A 396 -5.90 19.46 -14.76
CA TYR A 396 -6.38 20.60 -15.53
C TYR A 396 -7.91 20.75 -15.47
N ALA A 397 -8.39 21.77 -14.75
CA ALA A 397 -9.79 22.16 -14.76
C ALA A 397 -10.11 22.89 -16.08
N PHE A 398 -10.35 22.11 -17.15
CA PHE A 398 -10.57 22.66 -18.50
C PHE A 398 -11.86 23.49 -18.58
N SER A 399 -12.94 23.03 -17.97
CA SER A 399 -14.21 23.74 -17.84
C SER A 399 -14.90 23.34 -16.52
N ASN A 400 -16.13 23.83 -16.29
CA ASN A 400 -16.95 23.37 -15.15
C ASN A 400 -17.35 21.90 -15.29
N GLU A 401 -17.43 21.39 -16.52
CA GLU A 401 -17.87 20.04 -16.84
C GLU A 401 -16.70 19.06 -17.01
N HIS A 402 -15.51 19.54 -17.42
CA HIS A 402 -14.37 18.70 -17.76
C HIS A 402 -13.17 18.95 -16.84
N HIS A 403 -12.75 17.93 -16.11
CA HIS A 403 -11.55 17.94 -15.28
C HIS A 403 -10.59 16.84 -15.76
N LEU A 404 -9.54 17.26 -16.45
CA LEU A 404 -8.57 16.40 -17.08
C LEU A 404 -7.43 16.08 -16.12
N SER A 405 -7.09 14.81 -15.98
CA SER A 405 -5.86 14.33 -15.34
C SER A 405 -5.05 13.55 -16.35
N PHE A 406 -3.80 13.92 -16.58
CA PHE A 406 -2.95 13.21 -17.51
C PHE A 406 -1.50 13.25 -17.02
N GLY A 407 -0.69 12.34 -17.54
CA GLY A 407 0.68 12.27 -17.10
C GLY A 407 1.48 11.16 -17.73
N TRP A 408 2.74 11.10 -17.34
CA TRP A 408 3.64 10.03 -17.70
C TRP A 408 4.48 9.58 -16.51
N GLN A 409 4.89 8.33 -16.56
CA GLN A 409 5.70 7.69 -15.54
C GLN A 409 6.72 6.78 -16.24
N ASN A 410 7.99 6.90 -15.87
CA ASN A 410 9.05 5.97 -16.22
C ASN A 410 9.63 5.33 -14.98
N THR A 411 9.73 4.01 -14.98
CA THR A 411 10.32 3.23 -13.89
C THR A 411 11.44 2.35 -14.44
N PHE A 412 12.65 2.58 -13.94
CA PHE A 412 13.82 1.72 -14.15
C PHE A 412 13.91 0.78 -12.98
N ARG A 413 13.64 -0.50 -13.21
CA ARG A 413 13.57 -1.50 -12.16
C ARG A 413 14.64 -2.55 -12.33
N GLN A 414 15.28 -2.92 -11.24
CA GLN A 414 16.36 -3.90 -11.21
C GLN A 414 16.04 -5.03 -10.24
N PHE A 415 16.23 -6.26 -10.71
CA PHE A 415 15.97 -7.50 -9.98
C PHE A 415 17.26 -8.20 -9.65
N LEU A 416 17.46 -8.55 -8.39
CA LEU A 416 18.46 -9.50 -7.92
C LEU A 416 17.71 -10.82 -7.65
N LEU A 417 17.76 -11.73 -8.61
CA LEU A 417 16.93 -12.94 -8.61
C LEU A 417 17.45 -14.03 -7.66
N GLY A 418 18.74 -14.00 -7.36
CA GLY A 418 19.38 -14.88 -6.39
C GLY A 418 20.85 -15.06 -6.71
N ALA A 419 21.69 -14.81 -5.72
CA ALA A 419 23.09 -15.16 -5.70
C ALA A 419 23.38 -15.80 -4.35
N ASN A 420 23.96 -17.00 -4.36
CA ASN A 420 24.34 -17.73 -3.18
C ASN A 420 25.86 -17.76 -3.08
N ASN A 421 26.43 -17.24 -2.00
CA ASN A 421 27.84 -17.45 -1.71
C ASN A 421 27.96 -18.71 -0.86
N LEU A 422 28.49 -19.78 -1.46
CA LEU A 422 28.75 -21.04 -0.82
C LEU A 422 30.19 -21.07 -0.29
N ILE A 423 30.33 -21.24 1.00
CA ILE A 423 31.60 -21.36 1.69
C ILE A 423 31.63 -22.72 2.39
N SER A 424 32.67 -23.52 2.12
CA SER A 424 32.95 -24.78 2.81
C SER A 424 34.41 -24.80 3.19
N LYS A 425 34.72 -24.93 4.48
CA LYS A 425 36.08 -24.82 4.99
C LYS A 425 36.38 -25.91 6.01
N ASN A 426 37.66 -26.22 6.14
CA ASN A 426 38.22 -27.07 7.19
C ASN A 426 37.67 -28.49 7.19
N TYR A 427 37.13 -29.01 6.09
CA TYR A 427 36.72 -30.40 5.99
C TYR A 427 37.95 -31.30 5.75
N PRO A 428 38.13 -32.38 6.52
CA PRO A 428 39.24 -33.30 6.33
C PRO A 428 39.32 -33.82 4.89
N ASN A 429 40.51 -33.75 4.28
CA ASN A 429 40.78 -34.22 2.93
C ASN A 429 40.00 -33.54 1.80
N GLN A 430 39.45 -32.36 2.04
CA GLN A 430 38.74 -31.52 1.03
C GLN A 430 39.43 -30.16 0.94
N SER A 431 39.46 -29.60 -0.25
CA SER A 431 39.86 -28.18 -0.45
C SER A 431 38.75 -27.26 -0.01
N ASP A 432 39.12 -26.11 0.56
CA ASP A 432 38.17 -25.06 0.86
C ASP A 432 37.47 -24.56 -0.40
N ILE A 433 36.17 -24.34 -0.26
CA ILE A 433 35.31 -23.78 -1.31
C ILE A 433 34.90 -22.40 -0.87
N ASP A 434 35.04 -21.41 -1.73
CA ASP A 434 34.45 -20.07 -1.61
C ASP A 434 34.02 -19.63 -3.02
N THR A 435 32.75 -19.81 -3.33
CA THR A 435 32.25 -19.59 -4.68
C THR A 435 30.86 -18.94 -4.67
N ILE A 436 30.60 -18.12 -5.69
CA ILE A 436 29.28 -17.54 -5.90
C ILE A 436 28.54 -18.39 -6.93
N VAL A 437 27.41 -18.91 -6.52
CA VAL A 437 26.48 -19.67 -7.33
C VAL A 437 25.27 -18.79 -7.69
N GLY A 438 24.81 -18.89 -8.93
CA GLY A 438 23.73 -18.05 -9.45
C GLY A 438 24.24 -16.73 -10.04
N ASN A 439 23.31 -15.80 -10.27
CA ASN A 439 23.64 -14.52 -10.90
C ASN A 439 23.66 -13.36 -9.87
N PRO A 440 24.87 -12.86 -9.50
CA PRO A 440 24.99 -11.75 -8.55
C PRO A 440 24.62 -10.38 -9.18
N ASN A 441 24.38 -10.33 -10.49
CA ASN A 441 24.11 -9.10 -11.20
C ASN A 441 22.62 -8.76 -11.22
N TYR A 442 22.33 -7.47 -11.14
CA TYR A 442 20.99 -6.99 -11.32
C TYR A 442 20.56 -7.04 -12.79
N GLN A 443 19.36 -7.59 -13.03
CA GLN A 443 18.70 -7.56 -14.33
C GLN A 443 17.72 -6.40 -14.37
N THR A 444 17.71 -5.65 -15.48
CA THR A 444 16.98 -4.36 -15.56
C THR A 444 15.76 -4.46 -16.48
N SER A 445 14.60 -4.01 -15.99
CA SER A 445 13.43 -3.70 -16.81
C SER A 445 13.15 -2.21 -16.87
N ILE A 446 12.48 -1.80 -17.94
CA ILE A 446 12.00 -0.42 -18.13
C ILE A 446 10.48 -0.49 -18.34
N GLU A 447 9.77 0.32 -17.58
CA GLU A 447 8.32 0.49 -17.68
C GLU A 447 8.01 1.96 -17.91
N SER A 448 7.48 2.29 -19.11
CA SER A 448 7.10 3.64 -19.52
C SER A 448 5.60 3.69 -19.72
N SER A 449 4.91 4.50 -18.94
CA SER A 449 3.45 4.61 -18.96
C SER A 449 3.01 6.04 -19.26
N PHE A 450 1.96 6.17 -20.06
CA PHE A 450 1.25 7.41 -20.30
C PHE A 450 -0.21 7.20 -19.92
N TYR A 451 -0.82 8.18 -19.31
CA TYR A 451 -2.24 8.12 -18.95
C TYR A 451 -2.94 9.45 -19.22
N GLY A 452 -4.23 9.33 -19.50
CA GLY A 452 -5.16 10.44 -19.57
C GLY A 452 -6.51 9.99 -19.03
N GLU A 453 -7.18 10.85 -18.27
CA GLU A 453 -8.47 10.61 -17.66
C GLU A 453 -9.26 11.93 -17.67
N ASP A 454 -10.52 11.88 -18.11
CA ASP A 454 -11.47 12.98 -18.02
C ASP A 454 -12.56 12.63 -17.03
N LYS A 455 -12.69 13.46 -16.01
CA LYS A 455 -13.84 13.45 -15.14
C LYS A 455 -14.87 14.43 -15.69
N TYR A 456 -15.88 13.88 -16.35
CA TYR A 456 -16.92 14.60 -17.04
C TYR A 456 -18.18 14.66 -16.21
N PHE A 457 -18.57 15.88 -15.82
CA PHE A 457 -19.83 16.17 -15.14
C PHE A 457 -20.93 16.36 -16.18
N PHE A 458 -21.52 15.26 -16.61
CA PHE A 458 -22.58 15.26 -17.64
C PHE A 458 -23.80 16.07 -17.18
N SER A 459 -24.10 16.02 -15.89
CA SER A 459 -25.13 16.84 -15.24
C SER A 459 -24.77 16.99 -13.75
N LYS A 460 -25.57 17.74 -13.00
CA LYS A 460 -25.45 17.83 -11.53
C LYS A 460 -25.57 16.46 -10.85
N ASP A 461 -26.22 15.48 -11.49
CA ASP A 461 -26.53 14.18 -10.89
C ASP A 461 -25.69 13.05 -11.51
N VAL A 462 -25.01 13.25 -12.64
CA VAL A 462 -24.26 12.20 -13.36
C VAL A 462 -22.82 12.63 -13.61
N THR A 463 -21.89 11.84 -13.15
CA THR A 463 -20.45 12.00 -13.42
C THR A 463 -19.91 10.75 -14.10
N LEU A 464 -19.11 10.93 -15.14
CA LEU A 464 -18.38 9.88 -15.84
C LEU A 464 -16.86 10.15 -15.73
N ASP A 465 -16.11 9.25 -15.13
CA ASP A 465 -14.66 9.26 -15.23
C ASP A 465 -14.25 8.26 -16.31
N ALA A 466 -13.64 8.73 -17.39
CA ALA A 466 -13.18 7.91 -18.50
C ALA A 466 -11.67 8.09 -18.67
N GLY A 467 -10.91 7.02 -18.54
CA GLY A 467 -9.46 7.03 -18.57
C GLY A 467 -8.84 5.92 -19.39
N LEU A 468 -7.65 6.20 -19.87
CA LEU A 468 -6.81 5.22 -20.56
C LEU A 468 -5.36 5.36 -20.05
N ARG A 469 -4.77 4.22 -19.69
CA ARG A 469 -3.33 4.10 -19.44
C ARG A 469 -2.72 3.20 -20.51
N ALA A 470 -1.65 3.64 -21.13
CA ALA A 470 -0.84 2.86 -22.07
C ALA A 470 0.54 2.66 -21.47
N THR A 471 0.99 1.40 -21.37
CA THR A 471 2.29 1.05 -20.80
C THR A 471 3.12 0.28 -21.80
N ILE A 472 4.36 0.73 -22.02
CA ILE A 472 5.40 0.02 -22.76
C ILE A 472 6.34 -0.57 -21.70
N TYR A 473 6.45 -1.87 -21.68
CA TYR A 473 7.34 -2.62 -20.82
C TYR A 473 8.42 -3.30 -21.62
N SER A 474 9.67 -3.27 -21.15
CA SER A 474 10.81 -3.91 -21.80
C SER A 474 11.71 -4.60 -20.79
N PHE A 475 12.08 -5.84 -21.08
CA PHE A 475 13.02 -6.65 -20.30
C PHE A 475 13.72 -7.66 -21.21
N ASP A 476 15.06 -7.69 -21.23
CA ASP A 476 15.88 -8.71 -21.91
C ASP A 476 15.40 -9.02 -23.34
N GLY A 477 15.25 -7.98 -24.18
CA GLY A 477 14.79 -8.10 -25.56
C GLY A 477 13.27 -8.30 -25.75
N TYR A 478 12.52 -8.67 -24.70
CA TYR A 478 11.08 -8.69 -24.73
C TYR A 478 10.50 -7.30 -24.54
N THR A 479 9.60 -6.90 -25.44
CA THR A 479 8.88 -5.61 -25.33
C THR A 479 7.39 -5.84 -25.55
N LYS A 480 6.57 -5.26 -24.66
CA LYS A 480 5.11 -5.36 -24.69
C LYS A 480 4.47 -3.99 -24.52
N LEU A 481 3.54 -3.66 -25.40
CA LEU A 481 2.62 -2.53 -25.23
C LEU A 481 1.28 -3.08 -24.72
N VAL A 482 0.74 -2.46 -23.68
CA VAL A 482 -0.60 -2.77 -23.16
C VAL A 482 -1.42 -1.50 -22.98
N ALA A 483 -2.75 -1.65 -23.09
CA ALA A 483 -3.73 -0.59 -22.85
C ALA A 483 -4.65 -0.99 -21.69
N GLU A 484 -4.93 -0.06 -20.80
CA GLU A 484 -5.71 -0.23 -19.58
C GLU A 484 -6.85 0.80 -19.56
N PRO A 485 -7.97 0.54 -20.25
CA PRO A 485 -9.16 1.41 -20.19
C PRO A 485 -9.82 1.32 -18.81
N ARG A 486 -10.41 2.45 -18.40
CA ARG A 486 -11.12 2.61 -17.13
C ARG A 486 -12.33 3.51 -17.31
N PHE A 487 -13.45 3.06 -16.79
CA PHE A 487 -14.73 3.77 -16.88
C PHE A 487 -15.44 3.69 -15.54
N HIS A 488 -15.78 4.84 -14.95
CA HIS A 488 -16.54 4.91 -13.73
C HIS A 488 -17.71 5.84 -13.91
N LEU A 489 -18.92 5.32 -13.74
CA LEU A 489 -20.15 6.08 -13.75
C LEU A 489 -20.65 6.25 -12.32
N THR A 490 -20.94 7.48 -11.94
CA THR A 490 -21.58 7.80 -10.66
C THR A 490 -22.87 8.55 -10.92
N TYR A 491 -23.95 8.06 -10.32
CA TYR A 491 -25.27 8.65 -10.38
C TYR A 491 -25.78 9.00 -8.99
N PHE A 492 -26.01 10.30 -8.76
CA PHE A 492 -26.51 10.85 -7.52
C PHE A 492 -28.01 11.02 -7.60
N LEU A 493 -28.74 10.42 -6.66
CA LEU A 493 -30.18 10.53 -6.52
C LEU A 493 -30.57 11.59 -5.45
N GLN A 494 -31.83 12.00 -5.49
CA GLN A 494 -32.32 13.10 -4.66
C GLN A 494 -32.24 12.85 -3.15
N ASN A 495 -32.24 11.60 -2.68
CA ASN A 495 -32.33 11.21 -1.26
C ASN A 495 -30.99 10.85 -0.63
N ASN A 496 -29.87 11.44 -1.06
CA ASN A 496 -28.51 11.07 -0.63
C ASN A 496 -28.08 9.65 -1.03
N ASP A 497 -28.76 9.09 -2.03
CA ASP A 497 -28.41 7.81 -2.61
C ASP A 497 -27.41 7.99 -3.76
N VAL A 498 -26.42 7.11 -3.85
CA VAL A 498 -25.41 7.14 -4.89
C VAL A 498 -25.28 5.76 -5.51
N PHE A 499 -25.48 5.65 -6.80
CA PHE A 499 -25.15 4.47 -7.59
C PHE A 499 -23.82 4.63 -8.29
N LYS A 500 -23.04 3.56 -8.33
CA LYS A 500 -21.73 3.52 -8.98
C LYS A 500 -21.64 2.27 -9.86
N ALA A 501 -21.05 2.44 -11.03
CA ALA A 501 -20.69 1.31 -11.91
C ALA A 501 -19.28 1.55 -12.43
N ALA A 502 -18.46 0.51 -12.51
CA ALA A 502 -17.10 0.64 -12.98
C ALA A 502 -16.64 -0.58 -13.79
N TYR A 503 -15.79 -0.30 -14.76
CA TYR A 503 -14.94 -1.26 -15.43
C TYR A 503 -13.51 -0.77 -15.40
N ASN A 504 -12.58 -1.65 -14.98
CA ASN A 504 -11.15 -1.38 -14.99
C ASN A 504 -10.37 -2.56 -15.54
N ARG A 505 -9.43 -2.29 -16.43
CA ARG A 505 -8.40 -3.23 -16.83
C ARG A 505 -7.06 -2.84 -16.22
N HIS A 506 -6.35 -3.85 -15.70
CA HIS A 506 -5.04 -3.69 -15.08
C HIS A 506 -4.04 -4.69 -15.65
N ASN A 507 -2.76 -4.29 -15.71
CA ASN A 507 -1.65 -5.18 -16.05
C ASN A 507 -0.57 -5.09 -14.97
N GLN A 508 0.16 -6.20 -14.78
CA GLN A 508 1.25 -6.32 -13.83
C GLN A 508 2.45 -6.97 -14.48
N PHE A 509 3.61 -6.30 -14.41
CA PHE A 509 4.86 -6.74 -15.03
C PHE A 509 5.89 -7.25 -14.02
N VAL A 510 5.59 -7.16 -12.75
CA VAL A 510 6.44 -7.54 -11.64
C VAL A 510 5.68 -8.47 -10.74
N ASN A 511 6.13 -9.70 -10.62
CA ASN A 511 5.46 -10.76 -9.91
C ASN A 511 6.28 -11.18 -8.68
N GLN A 512 5.62 -11.58 -7.61
CA GLN A 512 6.26 -12.20 -6.48
C GLN A 512 6.01 -13.72 -6.52
N LEU A 513 7.08 -14.48 -6.58
CA LEU A 513 7.00 -15.94 -6.46
C LEU A 513 7.10 -16.31 -4.97
N ASN A 514 6.09 -17.01 -4.49
CA ASN A 514 6.05 -17.51 -3.12
C ASN A 514 6.84 -18.82 -3.04
N LEU A 515 8.05 -18.78 -2.46
CA LEU A 515 8.92 -19.95 -2.30
C LEU A 515 8.74 -20.67 -0.97
N GLY A 516 7.88 -20.15 -0.12
CA GLY A 516 7.67 -20.68 1.21
C GLY A 516 6.25 -20.49 1.70
N ARG A 517 6.10 -20.54 3.02
CA ARG A 517 4.83 -20.25 3.68
C ARG A 517 4.51 -18.76 3.56
N SER A 518 3.22 -18.43 3.48
CA SER A 518 2.76 -17.04 3.50
C SER A 518 3.41 -16.27 4.66
N GLY A 519 4.01 -15.12 4.35
CA GLY A 519 4.75 -14.30 5.30
C GLY A 519 6.24 -14.66 5.45
N SER A 520 6.72 -15.71 4.77
CA SER A 520 8.15 -15.96 4.68
C SER A 520 8.85 -14.88 3.86
N PRO A 521 10.02 -14.39 4.28
CA PRO A 521 10.82 -13.45 3.49
C PRO A 521 11.50 -14.10 2.27
N ASP A 522 11.31 -15.40 2.03
CA ASP A 522 11.98 -16.15 0.96
C ASP A 522 11.39 -15.89 -0.44
N ASN A 523 10.40 -15.04 -0.54
CA ASN A 523 9.77 -14.68 -1.80
C ASN A 523 10.74 -13.97 -2.75
N ILE A 524 10.64 -14.28 -4.05
CA ILE A 524 11.42 -13.65 -5.10
C ILE A 524 10.54 -12.72 -5.92
N TRP A 525 11.03 -11.50 -6.14
CA TRP A 525 10.44 -10.58 -7.11
C TRP A 525 11.07 -10.83 -8.49
N VAL A 526 10.22 -11.15 -9.48
CA VAL A 526 10.64 -11.50 -10.83
C VAL A 526 9.96 -10.61 -11.87
N PRO A 527 10.66 -10.32 -13.01
CA PRO A 527 10.07 -9.60 -14.12
C PRO A 527 9.13 -10.49 -14.95
N ALA A 528 8.20 -9.89 -15.66
CA ALA A 528 7.57 -10.53 -16.82
C ALA A 528 8.60 -10.67 -17.94
N THR A 529 8.47 -11.73 -18.74
CA THR A 529 9.38 -12.08 -19.85
C THR A 529 8.57 -12.50 -21.07
N GLY A 530 9.26 -12.90 -22.15
CA GLY A 530 8.59 -13.52 -23.30
C GLY A 530 7.97 -14.88 -23.00
N GLU A 531 8.49 -15.59 -21.99
CA GLU A 531 8.00 -16.90 -21.54
C GLU A 531 6.96 -16.76 -20.44
N ILE A 532 7.17 -15.81 -19.50
CA ILE A 532 6.25 -15.52 -18.41
C ILE A 532 5.57 -14.19 -18.69
N LEU A 533 4.40 -14.27 -19.30
CA LEU A 533 3.66 -13.11 -19.78
C LEU A 533 3.19 -12.22 -18.64
N PRO A 534 3.05 -10.90 -18.86
CA PRO A 534 2.45 -10.00 -17.89
C PRO A 534 1.08 -10.50 -17.43
N GLN A 535 0.84 -10.48 -16.13
CA GLN A 535 -0.48 -10.76 -15.57
C GLN A 535 -1.45 -9.63 -15.91
N ASN A 536 -2.73 -9.95 -16.07
CA ASN A 536 -3.77 -8.94 -16.27
C ASN A 536 -5.06 -9.27 -15.52
N SER A 537 -5.87 -8.26 -15.23
CA SER A 537 -7.20 -8.43 -14.65
C SER A 537 -8.19 -7.46 -15.25
N ASP A 538 -9.41 -7.94 -15.45
CA ASP A 538 -10.60 -7.15 -15.77
C ASP A 538 -11.53 -7.17 -14.56
N ILE A 539 -11.92 -5.98 -14.06
CA ILE A 539 -12.75 -5.80 -12.87
C ILE A 539 -14.01 -5.06 -13.27
N LEU A 540 -15.16 -5.66 -12.98
CA LEU A 540 -16.48 -5.04 -13.04
C LEU A 540 -16.97 -4.83 -11.61
N GLU A 541 -17.51 -3.65 -11.31
CA GLU A 541 -18.05 -3.32 -10.01
C GLU A 541 -19.33 -2.51 -10.15
N ILE A 542 -20.33 -2.81 -9.32
CA ILE A 542 -21.51 -1.98 -9.10
C ILE A 542 -21.65 -1.72 -7.61
N GLY A 543 -22.01 -0.50 -7.26
CA GLY A 543 -22.10 -0.06 -5.87
C GLY A 543 -23.34 0.81 -5.63
N TYR A 544 -23.83 0.72 -4.41
CA TYR A 544 -24.88 1.59 -3.90
C TYR A 544 -24.44 2.11 -2.53
N GLU A 545 -24.60 3.41 -2.33
CA GLU A 545 -24.32 4.08 -1.07
C GLU A 545 -25.51 4.94 -0.67
N ARG A 546 -25.89 4.89 0.61
CA ARG A 546 -26.92 5.71 1.21
C ARG A 546 -26.44 6.35 2.49
N LYS A 547 -26.66 7.65 2.64
CA LYS A 547 -26.48 8.37 3.90
C LYS A 547 -27.81 8.46 4.63
N LEU A 548 -27.83 8.07 5.89
CA LEU A 548 -28.96 8.07 6.77
C LEU A 548 -28.77 9.17 7.83
N GLY A 549 -29.23 10.36 7.51
CA GLY A 549 -28.96 11.56 8.31
C GLY A 549 -27.47 11.94 8.30
N ARG A 550 -27.00 12.61 9.38
CA ARG A 550 -25.61 13.13 9.48
C ARG A 550 -24.61 12.15 10.08
N GLN A 551 -25.06 11.02 10.61
CA GLN A 551 -24.24 10.13 11.44
C GLN A 551 -24.03 8.74 10.84
N PHE A 552 -24.93 8.26 10.01
CA PHE A 552 -24.90 6.90 9.50
C PHE A 552 -24.73 6.87 7.99
N SER A 553 -24.04 5.84 7.50
CA SER A 553 -23.98 5.50 6.08
C SER A 553 -24.00 4.00 5.88
N GLY A 554 -24.62 3.56 4.79
CA GLY A 554 -24.64 2.17 4.35
C GLY A 554 -24.07 2.06 2.93
N THR A 555 -23.26 1.05 2.67
CA THR A 555 -22.75 0.74 1.33
C THR A 555 -22.97 -0.73 0.99
N VAL A 556 -23.29 -0.99 -0.27
CA VAL A 556 -23.38 -2.33 -0.85
C VAL A 556 -22.59 -2.31 -2.15
N ASN A 557 -21.63 -3.23 -2.31
CA ASN A 557 -20.86 -3.37 -3.54
C ASN A 557 -20.90 -4.82 -4.02
N ALA A 558 -21.07 -5.02 -5.31
CA ALA A 558 -20.89 -6.31 -5.96
C ALA A 558 -19.75 -6.19 -6.98
N TYR A 559 -18.89 -7.19 -7.06
CA TYR A 559 -17.78 -7.19 -8.00
C TYR A 559 -17.60 -8.55 -8.67
N TYR A 560 -17.04 -8.48 -9.87
CA TYR A 560 -16.51 -9.64 -10.61
C TYR A 560 -15.14 -9.28 -11.16
N LYS A 561 -14.15 -10.14 -10.91
CA LYS A 561 -12.75 -9.99 -11.31
C LYS A 561 -12.30 -11.23 -12.05
N ASN A 562 -11.83 -11.05 -13.29
CA ASN A 562 -11.22 -12.08 -14.11
C ASN A 562 -9.73 -11.82 -14.24
N MET A 563 -8.89 -12.82 -13.99
CA MET A 563 -7.43 -12.71 -13.99
C MET A 563 -6.82 -13.71 -14.97
N GLN A 564 -5.82 -13.27 -15.72
CA GLN A 564 -5.11 -14.08 -16.70
C GLN A 564 -3.60 -14.01 -16.48
N ASN A 565 -2.90 -15.04 -16.92
CA ASN A 565 -1.44 -15.18 -16.82
C ASN A 565 -0.93 -15.08 -15.38
N LEU A 566 -1.73 -15.52 -14.40
CA LEU A 566 -1.28 -15.62 -13.02
C LEU A 566 -0.08 -16.57 -12.93
N SER A 567 0.95 -16.20 -12.15
CA SER A 567 2.17 -17.00 -12.00
C SER A 567 2.14 -17.80 -10.71
N ALA A 568 2.52 -19.07 -10.80
CA ALA A 568 2.69 -19.95 -9.65
C ALA A 568 3.99 -20.75 -9.78
N VAL A 569 4.52 -21.22 -8.66
CA VAL A 569 5.72 -22.06 -8.63
C VAL A 569 5.30 -23.52 -8.73
N SER A 570 5.83 -24.23 -9.71
CA SER A 570 5.58 -25.66 -9.92
C SER A 570 6.50 -26.54 -9.08
N ASN A 571 7.74 -26.12 -8.88
CA ASN A 571 8.76 -26.83 -8.09
C ASN A 571 9.53 -25.86 -7.20
N LEU A 572 9.25 -25.93 -5.89
CA LEU A 572 9.85 -25.03 -4.91
C LEU A 572 11.38 -25.22 -4.79
N ASN A 573 11.86 -26.45 -4.90
CA ASN A 573 13.30 -26.75 -4.79
C ASN A 573 14.06 -26.13 -5.97
N ASP A 574 13.53 -26.24 -7.18
CA ASP A 574 14.14 -25.68 -8.37
C ASP A 574 14.05 -24.15 -8.38
N ALA A 575 12.91 -23.58 -8.01
CA ALA A 575 12.72 -22.13 -7.93
C ALA A 575 13.58 -21.46 -6.84
N SER A 576 13.92 -22.19 -5.78
CA SER A 576 14.81 -21.69 -4.72
C SER A 576 16.29 -21.86 -5.05
N ASN A 577 16.66 -22.77 -5.96
CA ASN A 577 18.02 -23.05 -6.34
C ASN A 577 18.58 -21.96 -7.28
N PRO A 578 19.58 -21.17 -6.89
CA PRO A 578 20.13 -20.11 -7.72
C PRO A 578 20.90 -20.60 -8.96
N GLU A 579 21.25 -21.90 -9.04
CA GLU A 579 21.87 -22.50 -10.22
C GLU A 579 20.90 -22.74 -11.38
N LYS A 580 19.61 -22.88 -11.07
CA LYS A 580 18.58 -23.16 -12.06
C LYS A 580 17.96 -21.88 -12.60
N ASP A 581 17.52 -21.94 -13.85
CA ASP A 581 16.70 -20.87 -14.41
C ASP A 581 15.33 -20.86 -13.70
N TRP A 582 15.08 -19.85 -12.91
CA TRP A 582 13.83 -19.68 -12.15
C TRP A 582 12.59 -19.78 -13.05
N LYS A 583 12.69 -19.39 -14.34
CA LYS A 583 11.58 -19.42 -15.30
C LYS A 583 11.04 -20.85 -15.52
N SER A 584 11.95 -21.85 -15.50
CA SER A 584 11.56 -23.26 -15.69
C SER A 584 10.66 -23.81 -14.57
N SER A 585 10.65 -23.13 -13.42
CA SER A 585 9.85 -23.50 -12.25
C SER A 585 8.56 -22.68 -12.12
N VAL A 586 8.26 -21.83 -13.10
CA VAL A 586 7.05 -20.98 -13.08
C VAL A 586 6.05 -21.47 -14.11
N VAL A 587 4.84 -21.66 -13.68
CA VAL A 587 3.70 -21.96 -14.53
C VAL A 587 2.69 -20.82 -14.52
N GLN A 588 1.95 -20.67 -15.61
CA GLN A 588 0.93 -19.64 -15.74
C GLN A 588 -0.48 -20.21 -15.79
N GLY A 589 -1.40 -19.49 -15.17
CA GLY A 589 -2.80 -19.89 -15.09
C GLY A 589 -3.74 -18.69 -15.09
N SER A 590 -4.96 -18.95 -14.70
CA SER A 590 -6.03 -17.96 -14.61
C SER A 590 -6.74 -18.00 -13.26
N GLY A 591 -7.54 -16.99 -12.98
CA GLY A 591 -8.34 -16.96 -11.77
C GLY A 591 -9.58 -16.12 -11.95
N LYS A 592 -10.60 -16.41 -11.15
CA LYS A 592 -11.83 -15.62 -11.05
C LYS A 592 -12.13 -15.33 -9.60
N SER A 593 -12.63 -14.13 -9.32
CA SER A 593 -13.09 -13.75 -7.99
C SER A 593 -14.34 -12.91 -8.11
N TYR A 594 -15.35 -13.17 -7.28
CA TYR A 594 -16.56 -12.38 -7.22
C TYR A 594 -17.09 -12.33 -5.79
N GLY A 595 -17.83 -11.28 -5.48
CA GLY A 595 -18.36 -11.12 -4.13
C GLY A 595 -19.36 -10.00 -4.00
N LEU A 596 -19.99 -10.00 -2.82
CA LEU A 596 -20.93 -9.00 -2.35
C LEU A 596 -20.46 -8.47 -1.00
N GLU A 597 -20.31 -7.16 -0.90
CA GLU A 597 -19.76 -6.47 0.26
C GLU A 597 -20.81 -5.51 0.83
N PHE A 598 -21.03 -5.56 2.13
CA PHE A 598 -21.90 -4.66 2.88
C PHE A 598 -21.09 -3.95 3.96
N MET A 599 -21.36 -2.67 4.16
CA MET A 599 -20.82 -1.91 5.28
C MET A 599 -21.85 -0.93 5.79
N PHE A 600 -22.06 -0.92 7.10
CA PHE A 600 -22.87 0.06 7.80
C PHE A 600 -22.01 0.77 8.84
N GLN A 601 -21.91 2.08 8.73
CA GLN A 601 -21.00 2.90 9.54
C GLN A 601 -21.75 3.99 10.28
N LYS A 602 -21.35 4.21 11.55
CA LYS A 602 -21.66 5.40 12.34
C LYS A 602 -20.39 6.25 12.49
N SER A 603 -20.38 7.46 11.94
CA SER A 603 -19.18 8.30 11.83
C SER A 603 -19.08 9.44 12.85
N LYS A 604 -20.16 9.77 13.58
CA LYS A 604 -20.22 10.93 14.51
C LYS A 604 -20.82 10.54 15.85
N GLY A 605 -20.52 11.37 16.88
CA GLY A 605 -20.92 11.20 18.29
C GLY A 605 -19.88 10.43 19.09
N ASP A 606 -20.16 10.26 20.37
CA ASP A 606 -19.25 9.63 21.34
C ASP A 606 -18.95 8.17 21.00
N PHE A 607 -19.93 7.46 20.45
CA PHE A 607 -19.78 6.12 19.94
C PHE A 607 -19.73 6.15 18.41
N THR A 608 -18.63 5.65 17.82
CA THR A 608 -18.41 5.53 16.39
C THR A 608 -17.97 4.11 16.04
N GLY A 609 -18.10 3.71 14.77
CA GLY A 609 -17.69 2.38 14.34
C GLY A 609 -18.41 1.92 13.09
N TRP A 610 -18.22 0.64 12.74
CA TRP A 610 -18.92 0.01 11.62
C TRP A 610 -19.08 -1.49 11.80
N VAL A 611 -20.03 -1.99 11.05
CA VAL A 611 -20.23 -3.42 10.80
C VAL A 611 -20.06 -3.64 9.32
N SER A 612 -19.20 -4.57 8.93
CA SER A 612 -19.03 -4.97 7.54
C SER A 612 -19.17 -6.48 7.38
N TYR A 613 -19.80 -6.89 6.29
CA TYR A 613 -19.93 -8.29 5.90
C TYR A 613 -19.56 -8.43 4.44
N ALA A 614 -18.77 -9.46 4.13
CA ALA A 614 -18.42 -9.82 2.76
C ALA A 614 -18.73 -11.30 2.51
N TYR A 615 -19.39 -11.55 1.37
CA TYR A 615 -19.45 -12.85 0.75
C TYR A 615 -18.57 -12.84 -0.47
N SER A 616 -17.62 -13.79 -0.61
CA SER A 616 -16.72 -13.86 -1.74
C SER A 616 -16.42 -15.30 -2.12
N LYS A 617 -16.11 -15.52 -3.41
CA LYS A 617 -15.56 -16.78 -3.90
C LYS A 617 -14.41 -16.48 -4.86
N SER A 618 -13.29 -17.16 -4.66
CA SER A 618 -12.11 -17.03 -5.51
C SER A 618 -11.56 -18.40 -5.91
N VAL A 619 -11.33 -18.58 -7.21
CA VAL A 619 -10.86 -19.84 -7.80
C VAL A 619 -9.65 -19.60 -8.69
N ARG A 620 -8.88 -20.67 -8.92
CA ARG A 620 -7.69 -20.70 -9.75
C ARG A 620 -7.72 -21.89 -10.68
N THR A 621 -7.10 -21.72 -11.85
CA THR A 621 -6.88 -22.79 -12.83
C THR A 621 -5.43 -22.70 -13.31
N PHE A 622 -4.63 -23.70 -12.99
CA PHE A 622 -3.24 -23.86 -13.44
C PHE A 622 -3.09 -25.25 -14.04
N PRO A 623 -3.32 -25.44 -15.36
CA PRO A 623 -3.35 -26.75 -15.99
C PRO A 623 -2.07 -27.57 -15.78
N ASP A 624 -0.91 -26.90 -15.72
CA ASP A 624 0.41 -27.51 -15.50
C ASP A 624 0.68 -27.92 -14.03
N LEU A 625 -0.16 -27.45 -13.08
CA LEU A 625 -0.09 -27.90 -11.68
C LEU A 625 -1.21 -28.88 -11.35
N TYR A 626 -2.40 -28.59 -11.81
CA TYR A 626 -3.59 -29.36 -11.53
C TYR A 626 -4.65 -29.13 -12.62
N ALA A 627 -5.14 -30.23 -13.20
CA ALA A 627 -6.02 -30.19 -14.39
C ALA A 627 -7.38 -29.47 -14.14
N ASN A 628 -7.89 -29.48 -12.92
CA ASN A 628 -9.18 -28.93 -12.55
C ASN A 628 -9.05 -27.55 -11.87
N GLU A 629 -10.14 -26.78 -11.91
CA GLU A 629 -10.28 -25.56 -11.11
C GLU A 629 -10.25 -25.89 -9.61
N PHE A 630 -9.56 -25.10 -8.81
CA PHE A 630 -9.48 -25.24 -7.37
C PHE A 630 -9.67 -23.90 -6.65
N LEU A 631 -10.04 -23.94 -5.37
CA LEU A 631 -10.22 -22.74 -4.55
C LEU A 631 -8.89 -22.05 -4.30
N PHE A 632 -8.89 -20.73 -4.32
CA PHE A 632 -7.73 -19.94 -3.90
C PHE A 632 -7.42 -20.16 -2.42
N THR A 633 -6.15 -20.28 -2.05
CA THR A 633 -5.70 -20.58 -0.68
C THR A 633 -6.30 -19.65 0.38
N PHE A 634 -6.49 -18.39 0.06
CA PHE A 634 -7.09 -17.38 0.94
C PHE A 634 -8.56 -17.08 0.61
N ASP A 635 -9.25 -18.00 -0.07
CA ASP A 635 -10.70 -17.93 -0.25
C ASP A 635 -11.41 -18.08 1.09
N ARG A 636 -12.16 -17.05 1.50
CA ARG A 636 -12.97 -17.02 2.73
C ARG A 636 -14.38 -16.55 2.39
N PRO A 637 -15.31 -17.48 2.11
CA PRO A 637 -16.65 -17.11 1.63
C PRO A 637 -17.41 -16.15 2.51
N HIS A 638 -17.27 -16.24 3.82
CA HIS A 638 -18.01 -15.41 4.76
C HIS A 638 -17.06 -14.71 5.72
N MET A 639 -17.14 -13.38 5.77
CA MET A 639 -16.35 -12.55 6.69
C MET A 639 -17.25 -11.46 7.28
N LEU A 640 -17.43 -11.49 8.60
CA LEU A 640 -18.09 -10.43 9.38
C LEU A 640 -17.03 -9.71 10.21
N LYS A 641 -17.03 -8.38 10.18
CA LYS A 641 -16.09 -7.54 10.92
C LYS A 641 -16.85 -6.42 11.59
N VAL A 642 -16.62 -6.24 12.88
CA VAL A 642 -17.26 -5.21 13.69
C VAL A 642 -16.18 -4.39 14.38
N TYR A 643 -16.26 -3.10 14.24
CA TYR A 643 -15.44 -2.15 14.97
C TYR A 643 -16.33 -1.20 15.76
N GLY A 644 -15.99 -0.96 17.01
CA GLY A 644 -16.62 0.05 17.85
C GLY A 644 -15.58 0.85 18.63
N ASN A 645 -15.80 2.14 18.73
CA ASN A 645 -14.96 3.05 19.50
C ASN A 645 -15.84 4.03 20.26
N TYR A 646 -15.60 4.14 21.56
CA TYR A 646 -16.20 5.14 22.44
C TYR A 646 -15.13 6.16 22.84
N THR A 647 -15.37 7.42 22.51
CA THR A 647 -14.50 8.53 22.88
C THR A 647 -15.38 9.75 23.16
N ASN A 648 -15.39 10.22 24.39
CA ASN A 648 -16.13 11.41 24.81
C ASN A 648 -15.12 12.52 25.17
N GLU A 649 -15.41 13.77 24.84
CA GLU A 649 -14.54 14.93 25.14
C GLU A 649 -14.36 15.15 26.64
N TYR A 650 -15.39 14.84 27.42
CA TYR A 650 -15.43 14.98 28.88
C TYR A 650 -14.94 13.72 29.63
N SER A 651 -14.78 12.60 28.94
CA SER A 651 -14.32 11.35 29.52
C SER A 651 -12.79 11.27 29.48
N ILE A 652 -12.19 10.92 30.61
CA ILE A 652 -10.77 10.54 30.69
C ILE A 652 -10.52 9.17 30.05
N TRP A 653 -11.56 8.38 29.77
CA TRP A 653 -11.47 7.05 29.22
C TRP A 653 -11.93 7.01 27.77
N ASN A 654 -11.23 6.23 26.97
CA ASN A 654 -11.66 5.78 25.65
C ASN A 654 -11.66 4.24 25.63
N PHE A 655 -12.59 3.67 24.88
CA PHE A 655 -12.71 2.23 24.72
C PHE A 655 -12.85 1.89 23.24
N SER A 656 -12.18 0.84 22.80
CA SER A 656 -12.41 0.31 21.47
C SER A 656 -12.45 -1.22 21.47
N PHE A 657 -13.15 -1.78 20.49
CA PHE A 657 -13.14 -3.21 20.25
C PHE A 657 -13.19 -3.51 18.75
N ASN A 658 -12.52 -4.60 18.38
CA ASN A 658 -12.52 -5.16 17.04
C ASN A 658 -12.98 -6.62 17.14
N TYR A 659 -14.02 -6.99 16.43
CA TYR A 659 -14.45 -8.38 16.33
C TYR A 659 -14.45 -8.81 14.88
N LEU A 660 -13.79 -9.91 14.61
CA LEU A 660 -13.69 -10.52 13.31
C LEU A 660 -14.08 -11.99 13.41
N VAL A 661 -15.00 -12.42 12.55
CA VAL A 661 -15.36 -13.82 12.40
C VAL A 661 -15.52 -14.16 10.93
N GLY A 662 -14.98 -15.28 10.51
CA GLY A 662 -15.04 -15.68 9.12
C GLY A 662 -14.74 -17.14 8.85
N SER A 663 -14.96 -17.54 7.63
CA SER A 663 -14.62 -18.88 7.13
C SER A 663 -13.15 -19.18 7.37
N GLY A 664 -12.85 -20.42 7.73
CA GLY A 664 -11.49 -20.87 7.98
C GLY A 664 -10.62 -20.84 6.70
N GLN A 665 -9.32 -20.94 6.92
CA GLN A 665 -8.31 -21.01 5.87
C GLN A 665 -8.35 -22.36 5.17
N LEU A 666 -7.97 -22.39 3.90
CA LEU A 666 -7.85 -23.60 3.10
C LEU A 666 -6.44 -24.21 3.22
N PHE A 667 -6.40 -25.52 3.23
CA PHE A 667 -5.19 -26.34 3.23
C PHE A 667 -5.32 -27.48 2.21
N THR A 668 -4.18 -27.95 1.72
CA THR A 668 -4.12 -29.18 0.92
C THR A 668 -3.77 -30.34 1.85
N LEU A 669 -4.73 -31.22 2.11
CA LEU A 669 -4.53 -32.42 2.91
C LEU A 669 -4.57 -33.67 2.04
N PRO A 670 -3.72 -34.67 2.29
CA PRO A 670 -3.77 -35.93 1.59
C PRO A 670 -5.06 -36.69 1.94
N ILE A 671 -5.66 -37.30 0.97
CA ILE A 671 -6.86 -38.16 1.11
C ILE A 671 -6.50 -39.61 1.31
N GLY A 672 -5.27 -40.00 0.95
CA GLY A 672 -4.77 -41.34 1.03
C GLY A 672 -3.25 -41.41 1.01
N LYS A 673 -2.74 -42.59 1.12
CA LYS A 673 -1.31 -42.91 0.94
C LYS A 673 -1.17 -44.22 0.19
N PHE A 674 -0.18 -44.33 -0.69
CA PHE A 674 0.14 -45.53 -1.42
C PHE A 674 1.67 -45.72 -1.45
N ARG A 675 2.10 -46.93 -1.80
CA ARG A 675 3.51 -47.19 -2.04
C ARG A 675 3.79 -47.15 -3.54
N ASP A 676 4.79 -46.40 -3.95
CA ASP A 676 5.25 -46.38 -5.31
C ASP A 676 5.95 -47.70 -5.72
N ILE A 677 6.40 -47.77 -6.99
CA ILE A 677 7.07 -48.94 -7.54
C ILE A 677 8.39 -49.27 -6.82
N ASN A 678 8.98 -48.29 -6.11
CA ASN A 678 10.20 -48.45 -5.30
C ASN A 678 9.89 -48.79 -3.84
N GLY A 679 8.60 -48.97 -3.48
CA GLY A 679 8.15 -49.22 -2.12
C GLY A 679 8.11 -47.98 -1.22
N GLN A 680 8.39 -46.78 -1.75
CA GLN A 680 8.34 -45.53 -1.00
C GLN A 680 6.89 -45.09 -0.76
N LEU A 681 6.66 -44.58 0.44
CA LEU A 681 5.31 -44.05 0.80
C LEU A 681 5.07 -42.74 0.12
N GLN A 682 4.04 -42.68 -0.72
CA GLN A 682 3.54 -41.47 -1.39
C GLN A 682 2.19 -41.04 -0.83
N LEU A 683 1.95 -39.76 -0.81
CA LEU A 683 0.68 -39.17 -0.38
C LEU A 683 -0.22 -38.90 -1.59
N GLU A 684 -1.48 -39.24 -1.48
CA GLU A 684 -2.49 -39.02 -2.51
C GLU A 684 -3.31 -37.78 -2.22
N TYR A 685 -3.49 -36.91 -3.23
CA TYR A 685 -4.27 -35.69 -3.14
C TYR A 685 -5.35 -35.71 -4.24
N ASN A 686 -6.59 -35.33 -3.89
CA ASN A 686 -7.67 -35.25 -4.88
C ASN A 686 -7.78 -33.86 -5.52
N THR A 687 -7.45 -32.79 -4.80
CA THR A 687 -7.38 -31.43 -5.32
C THR A 687 -6.52 -30.57 -4.39
N LEU A 688 -6.04 -29.43 -4.90
CA LEU A 688 -5.42 -28.40 -4.08
C LEU A 688 -6.46 -27.69 -3.23
N ASN A 689 -6.08 -27.28 -2.00
CA ASN A 689 -6.93 -26.54 -1.08
C ASN A 689 -8.26 -27.24 -0.78
N ASN A 690 -8.19 -28.57 -0.58
CA ASN A 690 -9.35 -29.47 -0.42
C ASN A 690 -9.95 -29.48 0.98
N TYR A 691 -9.30 -28.89 1.96
CA TYR A 691 -9.74 -28.83 3.35
C TYR A 691 -9.84 -27.40 3.84
N ARG A 692 -11.01 -27.04 4.40
CA ARG A 692 -11.21 -25.76 5.07
C ARG A 692 -11.17 -25.95 6.59
N SER A 693 -10.28 -25.19 7.27
CA SER A 693 -10.21 -25.20 8.73
C SER A 693 -11.52 -24.69 9.35
N PRO A 694 -11.75 -24.96 10.64
CA PRO A 694 -12.88 -24.41 11.37
C PRO A 694 -12.99 -22.89 11.29
N LEU A 695 -14.14 -22.38 11.71
CA LEU A 695 -14.42 -20.94 11.76
C LEU A 695 -13.32 -20.20 12.53
N TYR A 696 -12.79 -19.14 11.91
CA TYR A 696 -11.85 -18.24 12.54
C TYR A 696 -12.60 -17.10 13.23
N GLN A 697 -12.21 -16.80 14.47
CA GLN A 697 -12.74 -15.64 15.18
C GLN A 697 -11.65 -14.98 16.04
N ARG A 698 -11.76 -13.66 16.16
CA ARG A 698 -10.83 -12.86 16.95
C ARG A 698 -11.56 -11.66 17.54
N LEU A 699 -11.32 -11.40 18.82
CA LEU A 699 -11.82 -10.24 19.55
C LEU A 699 -10.63 -9.51 20.18
N ASP A 700 -10.45 -8.24 19.83
CA ASP A 700 -9.51 -7.33 20.49
C ASP A 700 -10.30 -6.26 21.23
N ILE A 701 -9.93 -5.98 22.48
CA ILE A 701 -10.53 -4.94 23.31
C ILE A 701 -9.41 -4.03 23.81
N SER A 702 -9.64 -2.73 23.74
CA SER A 702 -8.71 -1.72 24.22
C SER A 702 -9.42 -0.72 25.13
N ALA A 703 -8.75 -0.35 26.21
CA ALA A 703 -9.14 0.73 27.10
C ALA A 703 -7.96 1.70 27.24
N GLY A 704 -8.17 2.96 26.93
CA GLY A 704 -7.16 4.01 27.04
C GLY A 704 -7.60 5.08 28.06
N ARG A 705 -6.63 5.62 28.81
CA ARG A 705 -6.84 6.76 29.70
C ARG A 705 -6.14 7.98 29.14
N LYS A 706 -6.87 9.08 28.97
CA LYS A 706 -6.32 10.38 28.58
C LYS A 706 -6.03 11.21 29.84
N ASN A 707 -4.87 11.83 29.90
CA ASN A 707 -4.66 12.91 30.87
C ASN A 707 -5.21 14.20 30.23
N ILE A 708 -6.29 14.72 30.78
CA ILE A 708 -6.83 16.03 30.38
C ILE A 708 -6.02 17.07 31.16
N ASN A 709 -4.87 17.48 30.63
CA ASN A 709 -4.23 18.69 31.11
C ASN A 709 -5.05 19.87 30.57
N SER A 710 -5.70 20.59 31.48
CA SER A 710 -6.32 21.87 31.18
C SER A 710 -5.21 22.84 30.75
N SER A 711 -5.07 23.11 29.45
CA SER A 711 -4.32 24.23 28.91
C SER A 711 -5.25 25.38 28.59
#